data_4b5276ba9ccdbb46a17a96a7b70ac210
#
_entry.id   4b5276ba9ccdbb46a17a96a7b70ac210
#
_cell.length_a   1.000
_cell.length_b   1.000
_cell.length_c   1.000
_cell.angle_alpha   90.00
_cell.angle_beta   90.00
_cell.angle_gamma   90.00
#
_symmetry.space_group_name_H-M   'P 1'
#
loop_
_entity.id
_entity.type
_entity.pdbx_description
1 polymer ?
#
loop_
_entity_poly.entity_id
_entity_poly.type
_entity_poly.pdbx_seq_one_letter_code
_entity_poly.pdbx_strand_id
1 'polypeptide(L)'
;MIQIPTIPPSERYPGRPADGRLVVIAPTRAACETIELGVGLVGIETVIEREHGSEIRRLASQGSGFGIVAGTGTGKTLAIRPIAEEIVGTQIRVGVVNREREATPETPTWNVVIVTTGIARRWLQDDLIGPEDTLIVDEIHQTSAELELCLALGKRAGCRFIWLSATVDPSFYREYLDSAEVIESSAFDPAKAATVRVANTTNPLNFLSERFLRHVMKEKRGVAIFVPTRASTEQIASAVGERWDRIFTQFYHGGEPITKLRPFLEGEAEHPYLLSMTAAGQSALNIQGLDTVVIEDAQFTTVVRGGKGVLTRLPLGANEILQMAGRVHGRVAGGEVWILSEREIDFPSLKPTEPNFQLAGDPERVAMTCADMGVRADDLDLPVALDRIAYQRSVRMLEERGLIFGNRLTEYGRKVEVLPVDRPWGELLVQSDEKLIPVVALCASIESLHRMTRADRRIEPYIVPGSDHLTAYALYQDALQNCGGMGSVYGLPRHVFNPEALADWGEERGVLVRSVEDAALALASIYRSLELPLPHSLPPVRKPLEAEWQRLLARVMPFDIVIDEETAWGEEVRVSQTSVCGRWGVIVGDLRYFSDRTGRARGSIEGTQLPHDMIWEAAAVSGGEVTYDPGQRRSPLRLRSARTYFGFELDSDERAIDSFPPDQADEARRLLSQAMASGVAYHRAAKENRLRIRELREIHRRSGAATREAGEGELTDYFIRRLEGVRSYSEFMDADLELDADEWAPRAERKRLMALPSTIELEGDEYPLDYAMEDGEAVVRARIPEKVLWQLDENQLPDMDRPLRWTVLRGKREAIRAASLEEARELASRPRAELRSEGLLIEEPSSRTGPSGARKGPRKGVKSKGRGKKESEGRSESRGSRRRQRHKKRGGRD
;
A
#
# COMPACT_ATOMS: atom_id res chain seq x y z
N MET A 1 -32.59 -5.91 -3.27
CA MET A 1 -31.31 -6.61 -3.60
C MET A 1 -31.52 -7.46 -4.83
N ILE A 2 -30.69 -7.27 -5.82
CA ILE A 2 -30.73 -8.08 -7.07
C ILE A 2 -30.19 -9.46 -6.74
N GLN A 3 -30.75 -10.46 -7.40
CA GLN A 3 -30.19 -11.80 -7.34
C GLN A 3 -28.97 -11.86 -8.25
N ILE A 4 -27.77 -11.66 -7.67
CA ILE A 4 -26.51 -11.75 -8.40
C ILE A 4 -26.22 -13.23 -8.63
N PRO A 5 -25.96 -13.65 -9.89
CA PRO A 5 -25.55 -15.01 -10.15
C PRO A 5 -24.27 -15.36 -9.38
N THR A 6 -24.25 -16.52 -8.78
CA THR A 6 -23.06 -17.01 -8.06
C THR A 6 -22.07 -17.74 -8.96
N ILE A 7 -22.46 -17.99 -10.21
CA ILE A 7 -21.62 -18.64 -11.22
C ILE A 7 -21.04 -17.58 -12.14
N PRO A 8 -19.72 -17.39 -12.16
CA PRO A 8 -19.08 -16.42 -13.04
C PRO A 8 -19.31 -16.79 -14.52
N PRO A 9 -19.27 -15.79 -15.42
CA PRO A 9 -19.42 -16.03 -16.86
C PRO A 9 -18.43 -17.06 -17.44
N SER A 10 -17.22 -17.14 -16.87
CA SER A 10 -16.19 -18.12 -17.22
C SER A 10 -16.59 -19.57 -16.94
N GLU A 11 -17.48 -19.82 -15.99
CA GLU A 11 -17.97 -21.15 -15.64
C GLU A 11 -19.20 -21.60 -16.48
N ARG A 12 -19.81 -20.67 -17.22
CA ARG A 12 -21.01 -20.99 -18.04
C ARG A 12 -20.71 -21.94 -19.18
N TYR A 13 -19.46 -21.95 -19.63
CA TYR A 13 -18.99 -22.87 -20.68
C TYR A 13 -17.75 -23.61 -20.18
N PRO A 14 -17.90 -24.44 -19.10
CA PRO A 14 -16.83 -25.26 -18.62
C PRO A 14 -16.44 -26.29 -19.65
N GLY A 15 -15.18 -26.54 -19.73
CA GLY A 15 -14.68 -27.60 -20.59
C GLY A 15 -13.38 -27.17 -21.25
N ARG A 16 -12.46 -28.12 -21.30
CA ARG A 16 -11.19 -28.03 -22.01
C ARG A 16 -11.06 -29.28 -22.89
N PRO A 17 -10.31 -29.21 -24.00
CA PRO A 17 -9.92 -30.42 -24.74
C PRO A 17 -9.22 -31.42 -23.80
N ALA A 18 -9.49 -32.67 -23.95
CA ALA A 18 -8.87 -33.73 -23.14
C ALA A 18 -7.33 -33.78 -23.29
N ASP A 19 -6.87 -33.39 -24.48
CA ASP A 19 -5.43 -33.39 -24.83
C ASP A 19 -4.70 -32.11 -24.44
N GLY A 20 -5.33 -31.20 -23.63
CA GLY A 20 -4.81 -29.91 -23.29
C GLY A 20 -4.91 -28.85 -24.39
N ARG A 21 -4.53 -27.63 -24.11
CA ARG A 21 -4.56 -26.51 -25.04
C ARG A 21 -3.43 -25.54 -24.78
N LEU A 22 -3.26 -24.62 -25.71
CA LEU A 22 -2.38 -23.48 -25.58
C LEU A 22 -3.18 -22.28 -25.09
N VAL A 23 -2.87 -21.75 -23.90
CA VAL A 23 -3.50 -20.55 -23.36
C VAL A 23 -2.50 -19.39 -23.45
N VAL A 24 -2.79 -18.41 -24.30
CA VAL A 24 -1.93 -17.25 -24.53
C VAL A 24 -2.43 -16.10 -23.68
N ILE A 25 -1.63 -15.69 -22.71
CA ILE A 25 -1.92 -14.58 -21.80
C ILE A 25 -1.34 -13.30 -22.40
N ALA A 26 -2.23 -12.37 -22.76
CA ALA A 26 -1.88 -11.06 -23.30
C ALA A 26 -2.06 -9.96 -22.27
N PRO A 27 -1.18 -8.91 -22.22
CA PRO A 27 -1.27 -7.83 -21.24
C PRO A 27 -2.47 -6.91 -21.48
N THR A 28 -2.97 -6.82 -22.69
CA THR A 28 -4.07 -5.92 -23.06
C THR A 28 -5.00 -6.55 -24.12
N ARG A 29 -6.20 -5.97 -24.30
CA ARG A 29 -7.13 -6.35 -25.38
C ARG A 29 -6.51 -6.21 -26.77
N ALA A 30 -5.85 -5.07 -27.01
CA ALA A 30 -5.19 -4.82 -28.29
C ALA A 30 -4.10 -5.86 -28.59
N ALA A 31 -3.38 -6.31 -27.55
CA ALA A 31 -2.44 -7.41 -27.68
C ALA A 31 -3.14 -8.74 -28.07
N CYS A 32 -4.33 -9.03 -27.52
CA CYS A 32 -5.11 -10.21 -27.92
C CYS A 32 -5.40 -10.19 -29.42
N GLU A 33 -5.83 -9.05 -29.97
CA GLU A 33 -6.12 -8.91 -31.41
C GLU A 33 -4.86 -9.06 -32.27
N THR A 34 -3.75 -8.48 -31.83
CA THR A 34 -2.45 -8.60 -32.51
C THR A 34 -1.99 -10.05 -32.53
N ILE A 35 -2.15 -10.77 -31.43
CA ILE A 35 -1.79 -12.19 -31.32
C ILE A 35 -2.71 -13.03 -32.21
N GLU A 36 -4.03 -12.79 -32.19
CA GLU A 36 -5.00 -13.49 -33.02
C GLU A 36 -4.66 -13.36 -34.51
N LEU A 37 -4.40 -12.12 -34.96
CA LEU A 37 -3.96 -11.86 -36.33
C LEU A 37 -2.64 -12.58 -36.64
N GLY A 38 -1.66 -12.49 -35.73
CA GLY A 38 -0.34 -13.12 -35.87
C GLY A 38 -0.44 -14.65 -35.98
N VAL A 39 -1.27 -15.29 -35.16
CA VAL A 39 -1.53 -16.74 -35.23
C VAL A 39 -2.27 -17.10 -36.50
N GLY A 40 -3.10 -16.20 -37.07
CA GLY A 40 -3.74 -16.37 -38.36
C GLY A 40 -2.81 -16.34 -39.58
N LEU A 41 -1.65 -15.70 -39.47
CA LEU A 41 -0.70 -15.53 -40.57
C LEU A 41 0.13 -16.81 -40.81
N VAL A 42 0.21 -17.27 -42.03
CA VAL A 42 0.96 -18.49 -42.42
C VAL A 42 2.15 -18.08 -43.28
N GLY A 43 3.31 -18.69 -43.03
CA GLY A 43 4.49 -18.58 -43.90
C GLY A 43 5.22 -17.22 -43.83
N ILE A 44 5.06 -16.46 -42.73
CA ILE A 44 5.79 -15.23 -42.55
C ILE A 44 7.15 -15.55 -41.90
N GLU A 45 8.21 -15.30 -42.63
CA GLU A 45 9.57 -15.42 -42.15
C GLU A 45 9.96 -14.15 -41.37
N THR A 46 10.03 -14.26 -40.03
CA THR A 46 10.51 -13.20 -39.16
C THR A 46 11.99 -13.34 -38.87
N VAL A 47 12.61 -12.33 -38.23
CA VAL A 47 14.01 -12.44 -37.79
C VAL A 47 14.20 -13.62 -36.84
N ILE A 48 13.31 -13.76 -35.86
CA ILE A 48 13.36 -14.88 -34.90
C ILE A 48 13.20 -16.22 -35.60
N GLU A 49 12.26 -16.33 -36.53
CA GLU A 49 12.03 -17.57 -37.27
C GLU A 49 13.24 -17.99 -38.09
N ARG A 50 13.88 -17.03 -38.75
CA ARG A 50 15.09 -17.30 -39.54
C ARG A 50 16.29 -17.66 -38.68
N GLU A 51 16.51 -17.01 -37.54
CA GLU A 51 17.66 -17.21 -36.67
C GLU A 51 17.49 -18.42 -35.74
N HIS A 52 16.28 -18.63 -35.20
CA HIS A 52 16.02 -19.59 -34.13
C HIS A 52 14.84 -20.52 -34.36
N GLY A 53 14.19 -20.49 -35.52
CA GLY A 53 12.96 -21.26 -35.78
C GLY A 53 13.09 -22.76 -35.55
N SER A 54 14.22 -23.39 -35.91
CA SER A 54 14.48 -24.82 -35.65
C SER A 54 14.62 -25.12 -34.15
N GLU A 55 15.24 -24.23 -33.40
CA GLU A 55 15.43 -24.35 -31.96
C GLU A 55 14.11 -24.16 -31.21
N ILE A 56 13.31 -23.16 -31.60
CA ILE A 56 11.97 -22.92 -31.04
C ILE A 56 11.09 -24.17 -31.22
N ARG A 57 11.05 -24.76 -32.42
CA ARG A 57 10.29 -25.98 -32.67
C ARG A 57 10.79 -27.15 -31.82
N ARG A 58 12.09 -27.34 -31.74
CA ARG A 58 12.70 -28.36 -30.88
C ARG A 58 12.25 -28.21 -29.42
N LEU A 59 12.36 -27.00 -28.86
CA LEU A 59 11.94 -26.75 -27.48
C LEU A 59 10.43 -26.90 -27.29
N ALA A 60 9.63 -26.44 -28.25
CA ALA A 60 8.17 -26.59 -28.20
C ALA A 60 7.77 -28.06 -28.13
N SER A 61 8.40 -28.96 -28.94
CA SER A 61 8.13 -30.38 -28.98
C SER A 61 8.66 -31.18 -27.77
N GLN A 62 9.67 -30.67 -27.05
CA GLN A 62 10.26 -31.37 -25.89
C GLN A 62 9.42 -31.37 -24.61
N GLY A 63 8.38 -30.54 -24.53
CA GLY A 63 7.50 -30.45 -23.36
C GLY A 63 8.06 -29.62 -22.19
N SER A 64 9.29 -29.11 -22.26
CA SER A 64 9.89 -28.24 -21.24
C SER A 64 9.46 -26.79 -21.43
N GLY A 65 9.46 -26.00 -20.35
CA GLY A 65 9.30 -24.56 -20.41
C GLY A 65 10.52 -23.88 -21.04
N PHE A 66 10.33 -22.75 -21.72
CA PHE A 66 11.42 -21.95 -22.27
C PHE A 66 11.02 -20.48 -22.44
N GLY A 67 12.03 -19.60 -22.57
CA GLY A 67 11.84 -18.16 -22.79
C GLY A 67 12.35 -17.70 -24.16
N ILE A 68 11.77 -16.61 -24.67
CA ILE A 68 12.29 -15.87 -25.84
C ILE A 68 12.42 -14.41 -25.45
N VAL A 69 13.65 -13.91 -25.43
CA VAL A 69 13.96 -12.51 -25.22
C VAL A 69 14.48 -11.91 -26.52
N ALA A 70 13.70 -11.01 -27.10
CA ALA A 70 14.07 -10.39 -28.36
C ALA A 70 13.52 -8.97 -28.50
N GLY A 71 14.27 -8.10 -29.12
CA GLY A 71 13.91 -6.70 -29.32
C GLY A 71 12.57 -6.53 -30.02
N THR A 72 11.91 -5.37 -29.83
CA THR A 72 10.64 -5.06 -30.51
C THR A 72 10.79 -5.16 -32.04
N GLY A 73 9.78 -5.67 -32.76
CA GLY A 73 9.79 -5.81 -34.24
C GLY A 73 10.62 -6.99 -34.78
N THR A 74 11.12 -7.89 -33.94
CA THR A 74 11.81 -9.12 -34.37
C THR A 74 10.86 -10.24 -34.79
N GLY A 75 9.58 -10.12 -34.45
CA GLY A 75 8.56 -11.13 -34.71
C GLY A 75 8.26 -12.07 -33.53
N LYS A 76 8.57 -11.67 -32.28
CA LYS A 76 8.24 -12.47 -31.08
C LYS A 76 6.82 -13.00 -31.04
N THR A 77 5.83 -12.10 -31.16
CA THR A 77 4.41 -12.46 -31.14
C THR A 77 4.05 -13.40 -32.30
N LEU A 78 4.69 -13.26 -33.45
CA LEU A 78 4.50 -14.16 -34.60
C LEU A 78 5.09 -15.55 -34.35
N ALA A 79 6.06 -15.70 -33.45
CA ALA A 79 6.62 -17.00 -33.07
C ALA A 79 5.60 -17.88 -32.31
N ILE A 80 4.50 -17.30 -31.80
CA ILE A 80 3.44 -18.06 -31.14
C ILE A 80 2.82 -19.09 -32.09
N ARG A 81 2.69 -18.76 -33.38
CA ARG A 81 2.12 -19.71 -34.36
C ARG A 81 2.95 -20.97 -34.53
N PRO A 82 4.26 -20.94 -34.91
CA PRO A 82 5.06 -22.15 -35.02
C PRO A 82 5.17 -22.93 -33.69
N ILE A 83 5.15 -22.26 -32.55
CA ILE A 83 5.08 -22.91 -31.22
C ILE A 83 3.76 -23.68 -31.11
N ALA A 84 2.63 -23.06 -31.49
CA ALA A 84 1.33 -23.69 -31.42
C ALA A 84 1.22 -24.91 -32.38
N GLU A 85 1.75 -24.81 -33.60
CA GLU A 85 1.80 -25.93 -34.56
C GLU A 85 2.54 -27.15 -34.02
N GLU A 86 3.61 -26.95 -33.25
CA GLU A 86 4.35 -28.04 -32.63
C GLU A 86 3.63 -28.68 -31.43
N ILE A 87 2.87 -27.86 -30.65
CA ILE A 87 2.23 -28.35 -29.41
C ILE A 87 0.84 -28.97 -29.71
N VAL A 88 0.01 -28.28 -30.47
CA VAL A 88 -1.39 -28.66 -30.70
C VAL A 88 -1.69 -29.11 -32.12
N GLY A 89 -0.67 -29.21 -32.95
CA GLY A 89 -0.76 -29.64 -34.36
C GLY A 89 -1.15 -28.53 -35.32
N THR A 90 -1.12 -28.82 -36.61
CA THR A 90 -1.34 -27.86 -37.69
C THR A 90 -2.78 -27.37 -37.83
N GLN A 91 -3.74 -28.09 -37.24
CA GLN A 91 -5.16 -27.67 -37.24
C GLN A 91 -5.45 -26.74 -36.05
N ILE A 92 -4.99 -25.52 -36.15
CA ILE A 92 -5.17 -24.52 -35.13
C ILE A 92 -6.60 -23.97 -35.16
N ARG A 93 -7.30 -24.04 -34.04
CA ARG A 93 -8.59 -23.41 -33.76
C ARG A 93 -8.38 -22.34 -32.69
N VAL A 94 -8.39 -21.10 -33.15
CA VAL A 94 -8.09 -19.94 -32.26
C VAL A 94 -9.38 -19.33 -31.73
N GLY A 95 -9.39 -18.97 -30.47
CA GLY A 95 -10.44 -18.18 -29.90
C GLY A 95 -9.85 -17.09 -28.96
N VAL A 96 -10.59 -16.01 -28.79
CA VAL A 96 -10.23 -14.90 -27.90
C VAL A 96 -11.31 -14.76 -26.85
N VAL A 97 -10.89 -14.68 -25.56
CA VAL A 97 -11.79 -14.37 -24.45
C VAL A 97 -11.26 -13.18 -23.68
N ASN A 98 -12.03 -12.12 -23.66
CA ASN A 98 -11.75 -10.87 -22.96
C ASN A 98 -13.07 -10.14 -22.65
N ARG A 99 -13.01 -8.88 -22.18
CA ARG A 99 -14.23 -8.09 -21.91
C ARG A 99 -15.13 -7.84 -23.12
N GLU A 100 -14.61 -7.93 -24.35
CA GLU A 100 -15.37 -7.74 -25.61
C GLU A 100 -15.92 -9.04 -26.15
N ARG A 101 -15.23 -10.14 -25.92
CA ARG A 101 -15.55 -11.46 -26.47
C ARG A 101 -15.66 -12.45 -25.32
N GLU A 102 -16.87 -12.81 -24.95
CA GLU A 102 -17.11 -13.84 -23.92
C GLU A 102 -16.77 -15.25 -24.41
N ALA A 103 -16.57 -16.13 -23.45
CA ALA A 103 -16.57 -17.55 -23.71
C ALA A 103 -17.93 -17.99 -24.32
N THR A 104 -17.87 -18.85 -25.32
CA THR A 104 -19.03 -19.36 -26.05
C THR A 104 -19.12 -20.90 -25.93
N PRO A 105 -20.20 -21.54 -26.31
CA PRO A 105 -20.26 -22.99 -26.39
C PRO A 105 -19.17 -23.63 -27.26
N GLU A 106 -18.53 -22.85 -28.15
CA GLU A 106 -17.41 -23.29 -28.99
C GLU A 106 -16.07 -23.24 -28.26
N THR A 107 -15.93 -22.43 -27.16
CA THR A 107 -14.69 -22.26 -26.42
C THR A 107 -13.98 -23.57 -26.06
N PRO A 108 -14.68 -24.63 -25.62
CA PRO A 108 -14.04 -25.92 -25.37
C PRO A 108 -13.41 -26.60 -26.58
N THR A 109 -13.80 -26.17 -27.80
CA THR A 109 -13.26 -26.73 -29.04
C THR A 109 -12.00 -26.06 -29.54
N TRP A 110 -11.62 -24.89 -28.95
CA TRP A 110 -10.43 -24.14 -29.31
C TRP A 110 -9.20 -24.77 -28.67
N ASN A 111 -8.18 -25.06 -29.47
CA ASN A 111 -6.91 -25.58 -29.00
C ASN A 111 -5.86 -24.46 -28.76
N VAL A 112 -6.14 -23.25 -29.24
CA VAL A 112 -5.39 -22.02 -28.90
C VAL A 112 -6.37 -20.97 -28.40
N VAL A 113 -6.25 -20.57 -27.16
CA VAL A 113 -7.13 -19.57 -26.55
C VAL A 113 -6.30 -18.37 -26.09
N ILE A 114 -6.64 -17.21 -26.59
CA ILE A 114 -5.98 -15.93 -26.24
C ILE A 114 -6.83 -15.22 -25.21
N VAL A 115 -6.24 -14.91 -24.07
CA VAL A 115 -6.94 -14.30 -22.92
C VAL A 115 -6.18 -13.11 -22.37
N THR A 116 -6.91 -12.19 -21.74
CA THR A 116 -6.25 -11.16 -20.90
C THR A 116 -5.88 -11.74 -19.54
N THR A 117 -4.96 -11.06 -18.81
CA THR A 117 -4.50 -11.47 -17.49
C THR A 117 -5.63 -11.71 -16.49
N GLY A 118 -6.65 -10.83 -16.46
CA GLY A 118 -7.79 -10.99 -15.55
C GLY A 118 -8.64 -12.24 -15.86
N ILE A 119 -8.81 -12.60 -17.14
CA ILE A 119 -9.50 -13.85 -17.53
C ILE A 119 -8.64 -15.06 -17.17
N ALA A 120 -7.33 -15.02 -17.47
CA ALA A 120 -6.42 -16.12 -17.12
C ALA A 120 -6.42 -16.39 -15.61
N ARG A 121 -6.34 -15.33 -14.80
CA ARG A 121 -6.41 -15.44 -13.32
C ARG A 121 -7.70 -16.14 -12.90
N ARG A 122 -8.84 -15.70 -13.42
CA ARG A 122 -10.14 -16.29 -13.07
C ARG A 122 -10.21 -17.77 -13.47
N TRP A 123 -9.78 -18.10 -14.67
CA TRP A 123 -9.78 -19.49 -15.12
C TRP A 123 -8.85 -20.39 -14.32
N LEU A 124 -7.73 -19.86 -13.81
CA LEU A 124 -6.85 -20.59 -12.90
C LEU A 124 -7.48 -20.78 -11.52
N GLN A 125 -8.22 -19.78 -11.02
CA GLN A 125 -8.98 -19.89 -9.76
C GLN A 125 -10.11 -20.93 -9.85
N ASP A 126 -10.78 -21.00 -11.02
CA ASP A 126 -11.90 -21.90 -11.26
C ASP A 126 -11.46 -23.31 -11.76
N ASP A 127 -10.15 -23.63 -11.68
CA ASP A 127 -9.56 -24.90 -12.15
C ASP A 127 -9.87 -25.21 -13.65
N LEU A 128 -10.13 -24.19 -14.46
CA LEU A 128 -10.36 -24.32 -15.91
C LEU A 128 -9.06 -24.40 -16.71
N ILE A 129 -7.94 -24.09 -16.12
CA ILE A 129 -6.59 -24.26 -16.64
C ILE A 129 -5.88 -25.26 -15.71
N GLY A 130 -5.21 -26.25 -16.27
CA GLY A 130 -4.60 -27.33 -15.50
C GLY A 130 -3.26 -27.81 -16.07
N PRO A 131 -2.69 -28.89 -15.54
CA PRO A 131 -1.33 -29.35 -15.88
C PRO A 131 -1.16 -29.79 -17.33
N GLU A 132 -2.24 -30.11 -18.05
CA GLU A 132 -2.20 -30.45 -19.47
C GLU A 132 -2.10 -29.20 -20.36
N ASP A 133 -2.43 -28.02 -19.83
CA ASP A 133 -2.40 -26.77 -20.58
C ASP A 133 -0.98 -26.18 -20.61
N THR A 134 -0.61 -25.58 -21.75
CA THR A 134 0.61 -24.78 -21.86
C THR A 134 0.25 -23.30 -21.84
N LEU A 135 0.83 -22.56 -20.93
CA LEU A 135 0.68 -21.12 -20.83
C LEU A 135 1.76 -20.41 -21.66
N ILE A 136 1.37 -19.60 -22.63
CA ILE A 136 2.25 -18.64 -23.28
C ILE A 136 1.98 -17.27 -22.68
N VAL A 137 3.00 -16.63 -22.13
CA VAL A 137 2.89 -15.27 -21.59
C VAL A 137 3.61 -14.31 -22.54
N ASP A 138 2.84 -13.52 -23.30
CA ASP A 138 3.42 -12.51 -24.19
C ASP A 138 3.68 -11.21 -23.43
N GLU A 139 4.79 -10.54 -23.76
CA GLU A 139 5.27 -9.31 -23.14
C GLU A 139 5.37 -9.41 -21.59
N ILE A 140 5.91 -10.53 -21.08
CA ILE A 140 5.99 -10.83 -19.64
C ILE A 140 6.67 -9.72 -18.80
N HIS A 141 7.50 -8.87 -19.41
CA HIS A 141 8.14 -7.73 -18.77
C HIS A 141 7.14 -6.59 -18.43
N GLN A 142 5.94 -6.60 -18.99
CA GLN A 142 4.86 -5.70 -18.60
C GLN A 142 4.17 -6.23 -17.35
N THR A 143 4.84 -6.12 -16.22
CA THR A 143 4.38 -6.62 -14.93
C THR A 143 3.09 -5.94 -14.47
N SER A 144 2.24 -6.70 -13.83
CA SER A 144 1.04 -6.23 -13.12
C SER A 144 0.68 -7.22 -12.02
N ALA A 145 -0.03 -6.79 -10.98
CA ALA A 145 -0.47 -7.67 -9.91
C ALA A 145 -1.29 -8.87 -10.45
N GLU A 146 -2.12 -8.65 -11.46
CA GLU A 146 -2.89 -9.72 -12.13
C GLU A 146 -2.00 -10.74 -12.84
N LEU A 147 -1.00 -10.28 -13.61
CA LEU A 147 -0.08 -11.17 -14.30
C LEU A 147 0.75 -11.99 -13.31
N GLU A 148 1.31 -11.31 -12.31
CA GLU A 148 2.15 -11.94 -11.28
C GLU A 148 1.39 -13.04 -10.52
N LEU A 149 0.11 -12.78 -10.23
CA LEU A 149 -0.77 -13.76 -9.62
C LEU A 149 -1.06 -14.93 -10.57
N CYS A 150 -1.28 -14.67 -11.89
CA CYS A 150 -1.42 -15.72 -12.90
C CYS A 150 -0.20 -16.64 -12.95
N LEU A 151 1.03 -16.09 -12.84
CA LEU A 151 2.25 -16.89 -12.83
C LEU A 151 2.26 -17.86 -11.63
N ALA A 152 1.98 -17.35 -10.43
CA ALA A 152 1.92 -18.17 -9.22
C ALA A 152 0.83 -19.24 -9.26
N LEU A 153 -0.36 -18.89 -9.76
CA LEU A 153 -1.47 -19.83 -9.90
C LEU A 153 -1.19 -20.90 -10.97
N GLY A 154 -0.57 -20.51 -12.09
CA GLY A 154 -0.17 -21.45 -13.13
C GLY A 154 0.91 -22.43 -12.67
N LYS A 155 1.87 -21.98 -11.84
CA LYS A 155 2.84 -22.87 -11.16
C LYS A 155 2.13 -23.86 -10.25
N ARG A 156 1.20 -23.35 -9.43
CA ARG A 156 0.39 -24.20 -8.55
C ARG A 156 -0.43 -25.23 -9.31
N ALA A 157 -0.99 -24.84 -10.47
CA ALA A 157 -1.73 -25.73 -11.35
C ALA A 157 -0.85 -26.75 -12.09
N GLY A 158 0.48 -26.61 -12.02
CA GLY A 158 1.44 -27.48 -12.69
C GLY A 158 1.55 -27.23 -14.20
N CYS A 159 1.17 -26.06 -14.69
CA CYS A 159 1.20 -25.71 -16.11
C CYS A 159 2.64 -25.59 -16.63
N ARG A 160 2.86 -25.94 -17.89
CA ARG A 160 4.05 -25.62 -18.64
C ARG A 160 4.04 -24.13 -19.01
N PHE A 161 5.18 -23.43 -18.87
CA PHE A 161 5.32 -22.02 -19.26
C PHE A 161 6.21 -21.83 -20.48
N ILE A 162 5.76 -21.01 -21.41
CA ILE A 162 6.54 -20.42 -22.49
C ILE A 162 6.35 -18.90 -22.36
N TRP A 163 7.43 -18.13 -22.34
CA TRP A 163 7.30 -16.70 -22.14
C TRP A 163 8.09 -15.88 -23.13
N LEU A 164 7.51 -14.75 -23.55
CA LEU A 164 8.06 -13.84 -24.54
C LEU A 164 8.28 -12.47 -23.90
N SER A 165 9.45 -11.91 -24.12
CA SER A 165 9.85 -10.61 -23.57
C SER A 165 10.63 -9.77 -24.57
N ALA A 166 10.54 -8.43 -24.43
CA ALA A 166 11.39 -7.52 -25.18
C ALA A 166 12.76 -7.40 -24.51
N THR A 167 12.91 -6.38 -23.66
CA THR A 167 14.18 -6.04 -23.01
C THR A 167 14.05 -6.30 -21.52
N VAL A 168 14.58 -7.41 -21.03
CA VAL A 168 14.55 -7.79 -19.60
C VAL A 168 15.73 -8.73 -19.33
N ASP A 169 16.26 -8.73 -18.11
CA ASP A 169 17.18 -9.78 -17.66
C ASP A 169 16.38 -11.09 -17.53
N PRO A 170 16.73 -12.13 -18.27
CA PRO A 170 15.95 -13.38 -18.27
C PRO A 170 16.15 -14.24 -17.02
N SER A 171 17.16 -13.95 -16.18
CA SER A 171 17.61 -14.79 -15.07
C SER A 171 16.47 -15.14 -14.13
N PHE A 172 15.70 -14.11 -13.72
CA PHE A 172 14.56 -14.29 -12.83
C PHE A 172 13.50 -15.23 -13.42
N TYR A 173 13.01 -14.96 -14.63
CA TYR A 173 11.94 -15.79 -15.22
C TYR A 173 12.43 -17.20 -15.58
N ARG A 174 13.70 -17.32 -15.95
CA ARG A 174 14.32 -18.63 -16.20
C ARG A 174 14.26 -19.52 -14.96
N GLU A 175 14.63 -18.98 -13.80
CA GLU A 175 14.62 -19.71 -12.53
C GLU A 175 13.18 -19.88 -12.03
N TYR A 176 12.41 -18.80 -11.95
CA TYR A 176 11.07 -18.80 -11.38
C TYR A 176 10.09 -19.69 -12.13
N LEU A 177 10.18 -19.76 -13.47
CA LEU A 177 9.28 -20.55 -14.35
C LEU A 177 9.90 -21.87 -14.80
N ASP A 178 10.97 -22.32 -14.17
CA ASP A 178 11.68 -23.59 -14.45
C ASP A 178 11.98 -23.77 -15.96
N SER A 179 12.46 -22.70 -16.61
CA SER A 179 12.73 -22.71 -18.05
C SER A 179 14.04 -23.43 -18.36
N ALA A 180 13.98 -24.44 -19.21
CA ALA A 180 15.15 -25.22 -19.62
C ALA A 180 16.17 -24.37 -20.36
N GLU A 181 15.69 -23.54 -21.27
CA GLU A 181 16.52 -22.66 -22.12
C GLU A 181 15.85 -21.30 -22.29
N VAL A 182 16.66 -20.27 -22.59
CA VAL A 182 16.19 -18.95 -23.01
C VAL A 182 16.88 -18.60 -24.33
N ILE A 183 16.07 -18.36 -25.35
CA ILE A 183 16.52 -17.90 -26.66
C ILE A 183 16.63 -16.38 -26.62
N GLU A 184 17.82 -15.87 -26.86
CA GLU A 184 18.07 -14.43 -26.93
C GLU A 184 18.40 -14.04 -28.38
N SER A 185 17.59 -13.12 -28.95
CA SER A 185 17.84 -12.56 -30.27
C SER A 185 17.88 -11.03 -30.18
N SER A 186 18.97 -10.46 -30.64
CA SER A 186 19.08 -9.00 -30.80
C SER A 186 18.99 -8.68 -32.29
N ALA A 187 17.93 -8.05 -32.74
CA ALA A 187 17.87 -7.49 -34.09
C ALA A 187 18.76 -6.25 -34.24
N PHE A 188 19.83 -6.16 -33.47
CA PHE A 188 20.78 -5.02 -33.47
C PHE A 188 21.75 -5.18 -34.61
N ASP A 189 21.71 -4.21 -35.54
CA ASP A 189 22.69 -4.09 -36.61
C ASP A 189 23.74 -3.06 -36.19
N PRO A 190 25.03 -3.48 -35.97
CA PRO A 190 26.08 -2.55 -35.57
C PRO A 190 26.32 -1.44 -36.61
N ALA A 191 26.05 -1.70 -37.91
CA ALA A 191 26.17 -0.69 -38.96
C ALA A 191 25.09 0.42 -38.84
N LYS A 192 24.04 0.18 -38.08
CA LYS A 192 22.96 1.11 -37.82
C LYS A 192 22.95 1.61 -36.37
N ALA A 193 24.06 1.52 -35.68
CA ALA A 193 24.22 2.06 -34.35
C ALA A 193 23.93 3.57 -34.35
N ALA A 194 22.94 4.02 -33.58
CA ALA A 194 22.59 5.43 -33.49
C ALA A 194 23.63 6.24 -32.72
N THR A 195 23.74 7.54 -33.03
CA THR A 195 24.51 8.45 -32.19
C THR A 195 23.73 8.76 -30.92
N VAL A 196 24.22 8.29 -29.78
CA VAL A 196 23.57 8.53 -28.46
C VAL A 196 24.26 9.71 -27.77
N ARG A 197 23.44 10.65 -27.25
CA ARG A 197 23.90 11.84 -26.52
C ARG A 197 23.06 12.04 -25.27
N VAL A 198 23.68 12.37 -24.15
CA VAL A 198 23.03 12.78 -22.91
C VAL A 198 23.05 14.31 -22.83
N ALA A 199 21.88 14.91 -22.67
CA ALA A 199 21.73 16.37 -22.51
C ALA A 199 21.41 16.66 -21.04
N ASN A 200 22.21 17.54 -20.41
CA ASN A 200 22.03 17.92 -19.01
C ASN A 200 20.82 18.86 -18.85
N THR A 201 19.62 18.31 -18.95
CA THR A 201 18.34 18.99 -18.76
C THR A 201 17.27 17.95 -18.48
N THR A 202 16.29 18.30 -17.64
CA THR A 202 15.09 17.48 -17.37
C THR A 202 13.83 18.12 -17.98
N ASN A 203 13.98 19.26 -18.65
CA ASN A 203 12.84 19.92 -19.30
C ASN A 203 12.88 19.75 -20.82
N PRO A 204 11.97 18.95 -21.40
CA PRO A 204 11.92 18.71 -22.83
C PRO A 204 11.76 19.99 -23.66
N LEU A 205 10.96 20.97 -23.22
CA LEU A 205 10.74 22.23 -23.92
C LEU A 205 12.00 23.08 -24.00
N ASN A 206 12.88 23.02 -22.99
CA ASN A 206 14.18 23.68 -23.04
C ASN A 206 15.13 23.01 -24.05
N PHE A 207 15.06 21.68 -24.16
CA PHE A 207 15.84 20.92 -25.14
C PHE A 207 15.37 21.19 -26.57
N LEU A 208 14.07 21.29 -26.82
CA LEU A 208 13.46 21.63 -28.11
C LEU A 208 13.67 23.11 -28.47
N SER A 209 14.94 23.53 -28.35
CA SER A 209 15.39 24.87 -28.70
C SER A 209 15.29 25.13 -30.20
N GLU A 210 15.38 26.39 -30.58
CA GLU A 210 15.41 26.82 -31.99
C GLU A 210 16.50 26.12 -32.80
N ARG A 211 17.68 25.89 -32.19
CA ARG A 211 18.79 25.17 -32.82
C ARG A 211 18.42 23.70 -33.14
N PHE A 212 17.78 23.00 -32.21
CA PHE A 212 17.39 21.60 -32.42
C PHE A 212 16.28 21.50 -33.47
N LEU A 213 15.26 22.33 -33.38
CA LEU A 213 14.14 22.31 -34.33
C LEU A 213 14.55 22.73 -35.74
N ARG A 214 15.52 23.67 -35.90
CA ARG A 214 16.12 23.99 -37.21
C ARG A 214 16.91 22.79 -37.75
N HIS A 215 17.59 22.01 -36.91
CA HIS A 215 18.24 20.75 -37.34
C HIS A 215 17.20 19.75 -37.83
N VAL A 216 16.12 19.54 -37.09
CA VAL A 216 15.01 18.66 -37.49
C VAL A 216 14.44 19.06 -38.85
N MET A 217 14.19 20.34 -39.08
CA MET A 217 13.68 20.83 -40.38
C MET A 217 14.68 20.66 -41.53
N LYS A 218 15.95 20.97 -41.28
CA LYS A 218 16.98 20.93 -42.31
C LYS A 218 17.23 19.51 -42.82
N GLU A 219 17.29 18.57 -41.85
CA GLU A 219 17.57 17.14 -42.14
C GLU A 219 16.30 16.33 -42.39
N LYS A 220 15.11 17.00 -42.37
CA LYS A 220 13.77 16.38 -42.55
C LYS A 220 13.57 15.15 -41.62
N ARG A 221 13.92 15.33 -40.34
CA ARG A 221 13.88 14.25 -39.37
C ARG A 221 12.47 13.86 -38.92
N GLY A 222 12.27 12.55 -38.68
CA GLY A 222 11.12 12.03 -37.91
C GLY A 222 11.52 11.84 -36.45
N VAL A 223 10.94 12.65 -35.58
CA VAL A 223 11.27 12.68 -34.14
C VAL A 223 10.19 12.09 -33.28
N ALA A 224 10.50 11.13 -32.40
CA ALA A 224 9.65 10.71 -31.29
C ALA A 224 10.24 11.21 -29.96
N ILE A 225 9.41 11.86 -29.14
CA ILE A 225 9.81 12.28 -27.79
C ILE A 225 8.98 11.55 -26.73
N PHE A 226 9.67 10.87 -25.84
CA PHE A 226 9.07 10.13 -24.73
C PHE A 226 9.11 10.95 -23.45
N VAL A 227 7.95 11.18 -22.85
CA VAL A 227 7.77 11.96 -21.63
C VAL A 227 6.85 11.24 -20.63
N PRO A 228 6.96 11.54 -19.32
CA PRO A 228 6.30 10.73 -18.28
C PRO A 228 4.80 11.00 -18.11
N THR A 229 4.26 12.13 -18.63
CA THR A 229 2.86 12.51 -18.37
C THR A 229 2.07 12.83 -19.63
N ARG A 230 0.75 12.62 -19.59
CA ARG A 230 -0.18 13.02 -20.65
C ARG A 230 -0.10 14.52 -20.95
N ALA A 231 -0.18 15.34 -19.92
CA ALA A 231 -0.11 16.79 -20.04
C ALA A 231 1.19 17.26 -20.72
N SER A 232 2.32 16.62 -20.45
CA SER A 232 3.60 16.96 -21.13
C SER A 232 3.54 16.63 -22.62
N THR A 233 2.88 15.52 -23.02
CA THR A 233 2.76 15.18 -24.46
C THR A 233 1.97 16.22 -25.21
N GLU A 234 0.82 16.63 -24.68
CA GLU A 234 -0.05 17.65 -25.26
C GLU A 234 0.64 19.01 -25.33
N GLN A 235 1.27 19.44 -24.22
CA GLN A 235 1.98 20.71 -24.13
C GLN A 235 3.14 20.81 -25.13
N ILE A 236 3.90 19.73 -25.32
CA ILE A 236 5.02 19.72 -26.27
C ILE A 236 4.51 19.85 -27.70
N ALA A 237 3.49 19.07 -28.07
CA ALA A 237 2.93 19.11 -29.42
C ALA A 237 2.35 20.50 -29.76
N SER A 238 1.60 21.09 -28.81
CA SER A 238 1.06 22.45 -28.96
C SER A 238 2.17 23.51 -29.09
N ALA A 239 3.13 23.51 -28.12
CA ALA A 239 4.21 24.52 -28.10
C ALA A 239 5.12 24.48 -29.35
N VAL A 240 5.33 23.30 -29.94
CA VAL A 240 6.10 23.17 -31.18
C VAL A 240 5.24 23.49 -32.37
N GLY A 241 4.01 23.03 -32.47
CA GLY A 241 3.09 23.27 -33.60
C GLY A 241 2.74 24.74 -33.76
N GLU A 242 2.47 25.48 -32.66
CA GLU A 242 2.19 26.90 -32.68
C GLU A 242 3.37 27.74 -33.15
N ARG A 243 4.59 27.28 -32.94
CA ARG A 243 5.81 28.06 -33.25
C ARG A 243 6.44 27.64 -34.57
N TRP A 244 6.23 26.41 -35.04
CA TRP A 244 6.92 25.81 -36.19
C TRP A 244 5.93 25.07 -37.10
N ASP A 245 5.16 25.82 -37.86
CA ASP A 245 4.11 25.37 -38.79
C ASP A 245 4.57 24.35 -39.84
N ARG A 246 5.90 24.28 -40.12
CA ARG A 246 6.51 23.34 -41.06
C ARG A 246 6.89 21.98 -40.42
N ILE A 247 6.66 21.80 -39.15
CA ILE A 247 6.86 20.50 -38.47
C ILE A 247 5.48 19.95 -38.19
N PHE A 248 5.18 18.79 -38.77
CA PHE A 248 3.94 18.07 -38.42
C PHE A 248 4.02 17.57 -36.99
N THR A 249 3.18 18.11 -36.10
CA THR A 249 3.20 17.75 -34.68
C THR A 249 1.99 16.93 -34.31
N GLN A 250 2.19 15.89 -33.51
CA GLN A 250 1.13 15.07 -32.96
C GLN A 250 1.53 14.58 -31.56
N PHE A 251 0.54 14.23 -30.76
CA PHE A 251 0.78 13.59 -29.46
C PHE A 251 -0.01 12.28 -29.32
N TYR A 252 0.51 11.38 -28.48
CA TYR A 252 -0.16 10.12 -28.16
C TYR A 252 0.08 9.68 -26.73
N HIS A 253 -0.98 9.30 -26.07
CA HIS A 253 -0.97 8.67 -24.76
C HIS A 253 -2.14 7.67 -24.62
N GLY A 254 -2.20 6.88 -23.53
CA GLY A 254 -3.18 5.82 -23.37
C GLY A 254 -4.65 6.24 -23.37
N GLY A 255 -4.97 7.53 -23.26
CA GLY A 255 -6.34 8.09 -23.36
C GLY A 255 -6.75 8.48 -24.79
N GLU A 256 -5.84 8.38 -25.77
CA GLU A 256 -6.11 8.75 -27.15
C GLU A 256 -6.38 7.51 -28.04
N PRO A 257 -7.24 7.63 -29.03
CA PRO A 257 -7.49 6.54 -29.98
C PRO A 257 -6.25 6.29 -30.84
N ILE A 258 -6.00 5.01 -31.16
CA ILE A 258 -4.86 4.60 -32.00
C ILE A 258 -4.90 5.20 -33.40
N THR A 259 -6.07 5.62 -33.87
CA THR A 259 -6.27 6.30 -35.15
C THR A 259 -5.45 7.57 -35.31
N LYS A 260 -5.12 8.26 -34.20
CA LYS A 260 -4.18 9.42 -34.22
C LYS A 260 -2.78 9.05 -34.70
N LEU A 261 -2.36 7.79 -34.50
CA LEU A 261 -1.05 7.30 -34.95
C LEU A 261 -1.07 6.73 -36.36
N ARG A 262 -2.24 6.56 -36.96
CA ARG A 262 -2.36 5.94 -38.27
C ARG A 262 -1.43 6.52 -39.34
N PRO A 263 -1.30 7.86 -39.51
CA PRO A 263 -0.37 8.43 -40.50
C PRO A 263 1.09 8.00 -40.27
N PHE A 264 1.50 7.82 -39.02
CA PHE A 264 2.85 7.40 -38.66
C PHE A 264 3.07 5.88 -38.83
N LEU A 265 2.04 5.09 -38.64
CA LEU A 265 2.08 3.62 -38.79
C LEU A 265 2.07 3.21 -40.27
N GLU A 266 1.33 3.94 -41.10
CA GLU A 266 1.18 3.70 -42.54
C GLU A 266 2.26 4.42 -43.38
N GLY A 267 3.09 5.29 -42.72
CA GLY A 267 4.15 6.05 -43.42
C GLY A 267 3.66 7.24 -44.22
N GLU A 268 2.46 7.70 -43.93
CA GLU A 268 1.82 8.87 -44.57
C GLU A 268 2.17 10.19 -43.88
N ALA A 269 2.79 10.14 -42.68
CA ALA A 269 3.19 11.34 -41.95
C ALA A 269 4.23 12.15 -42.72
N GLU A 270 3.92 13.44 -42.99
CA GLU A 270 4.82 14.33 -43.67
C GLU A 270 6.08 14.66 -42.85
N HIS A 271 7.26 14.54 -43.47
CA HIS A 271 8.52 14.93 -42.88
C HIS A 271 8.83 16.43 -43.06
N PRO A 272 9.40 17.13 -42.06
CA PRO A 272 9.73 16.66 -40.73
C PRO A 272 8.51 16.55 -39.81
N TYR A 273 8.53 15.60 -38.89
CA TYR A 273 7.49 15.46 -37.86
C TYR A 273 8.06 15.36 -36.44
N LEU A 274 7.23 15.71 -35.46
CA LEU A 274 7.49 15.51 -34.05
C LEU A 274 6.27 14.82 -33.41
N LEU A 275 6.46 13.61 -32.89
CA LEU A 275 5.45 12.83 -32.19
C LEU A 275 5.82 12.75 -30.71
N SER A 276 5.02 13.40 -29.87
CA SER A 276 5.17 13.37 -28.42
C SER A 276 4.38 12.21 -27.81
N MET A 277 5.02 11.36 -26.99
CA MET A 277 4.40 10.14 -26.48
C MET A 277 4.73 9.88 -25.02
N THR A 278 3.79 9.19 -24.33
CA THR A 278 4.11 8.52 -23.06
C THR A 278 4.60 7.08 -23.29
N ALA A 279 4.90 6.35 -22.20
CA ALA A 279 5.27 4.93 -22.26
C ALA A 279 4.25 4.04 -23.00
N ALA A 280 2.99 4.46 -23.12
CA ALA A 280 1.99 3.76 -23.96
C ALA A 280 2.40 3.62 -25.42
N GLY A 281 3.28 4.50 -25.90
CA GLY A 281 3.90 4.39 -27.24
C GLY A 281 5.14 3.49 -27.30
N GLN A 282 5.59 2.89 -26.22
CA GLN A 282 6.79 2.04 -26.18
C GLN A 282 6.58 0.67 -26.81
N SER A 283 5.42 0.05 -26.61
CA SER A 283 5.15 -1.30 -27.05
C SER A 283 4.36 -1.36 -28.37
N ALA A 284 4.66 -2.33 -29.19
CA ALA A 284 3.92 -2.76 -30.41
C ALA A 284 3.72 -1.75 -31.54
N LEU A 285 4.22 -0.50 -31.46
CA LEU A 285 4.04 0.50 -32.52
C LEU A 285 5.27 0.59 -33.44
N ASN A 286 5.11 0.29 -34.71
CA ASN A 286 6.16 0.48 -35.70
C ASN A 286 5.97 1.82 -36.43
N ILE A 287 6.59 2.89 -35.92
CA ILE A 287 6.51 4.23 -36.47
C ILE A 287 7.42 4.34 -37.69
N GLN A 288 6.81 4.55 -38.84
CA GLN A 288 7.53 4.68 -40.12
C GLN A 288 8.27 6.02 -40.21
N GLY A 289 9.47 5.99 -40.80
CA GLY A 289 10.30 7.21 -40.97
C GLY A 289 10.87 7.81 -39.69
N LEU A 290 10.76 7.10 -38.56
CA LEU A 290 11.38 7.52 -37.30
C LEU A 290 12.90 7.34 -37.37
N ASP A 291 13.66 8.39 -37.12
CA ASP A 291 15.12 8.38 -37.14
C ASP A 291 15.76 9.06 -35.90
N THR A 292 14.97 9.75 -35.10
CA THR A 292 15.43 10.46 -33.92
C THR A 292 14.52 10.17 -32.74
N VAL A 293 15.11 9.74 -31.62
CA VAL A 293 14.40 9.53 -30.35
C VAL A 293 14.93 10.46 -29.28
N VAL A 294 14.03 11.13 -28.57
CA VAL A 294 14.31 11.96 -27.40
C VAL A 294 13.64 11.34 -26.20
N ILE A 295 14.37 11.10 -25.11
CA ILE A 295 13.92 10.40 -23.93
C ILE A 295 14.05 11.33 -22.72
N GLU A 296 12.98 11.73 -22.08
CA GLU A 296 13.03 12.34 -20.75
C GLU A 296 13.32 11.24 -19.73
N ASP A 297 14.42 11.37 -18.99
CA ASP A 297 14.84 10.40 -17.96
C ASP A 297 13.96 10.50 -16.71
N ALA A 298 12.68 10.21 -16.88
CA ALA A 298 11.70 10.21 -15.81
C ALA A 298 10.52 9.28 -16.09
N GLN A 299 10.04 8.63 -15.05
CA GLN A 299 8.80 7.87 -15.06
C GLN A 299 8.04 8.06 -13.75
N PHE A 300 6.74 7.84 -13.78
CA PHE A 300 5.92 7.69 -12.58
C PHE A 300 5.64 6.21 -12.35
N THR A 301 6.09 5.72 -11.21
CA THR A 301 5.84 4.34 -10.79
C THR A 301 5.34 4.29 -9.35
N THR A 302 4.56 3.28 -9.04
CA THR A 302 4.09 3.05 -7.67
C THR A 302 5.17 2.34 -6.88
N VAL A 303 5.62 2.97 -5.80
CA VAL A 303 6.57 2.41 -4.84
C VAL A 303 5.83 2.10 -3.54
N VAL A 304 5.94 0.88 -3.05
CA VAL A 304 5.33 0.50 -1.77
C VAL A 304 6.16 1.09 -0.63
N ARG A 305 5.53 1.93 0.19
CA ARG A 305 6.13 2.54 1.39
C ARG A 305 5.19 2.40 2.58
N GLY A 306 5.61 1.70 3.61
CA GLY A 306 4.78 1.46 4.80
C GLY A 306 3.44 0.78 4.48
N GLY A 307 3.41 -0.15 3.51
CA GLY A 307 2.21 -0.85 3.06
C GLY A 307 1.26 -0.03 2.17
N LYS A 308 1.70 1.14 1.69
CA LYS A 308 0.93 2.01 0.80
C LYS A 308 1.62 2.16 -0.55
N GLY A 309 0.85 2.09 -1.63
CA GLY A 309 1.33 2.43 -2.96
C GLY A 309 1.48 3.95 -3.12
N VAL A 310 2.71 4.44 -3.26
CA VAL A 310 3.00 5.89 -3.45
C VAL A 310 3.49 6.12 -4.86
N LEU A 311 2.73 6.87 -5.67
CA LEU A 311 3.14 7.26 -7.01
C LEU A 311 4.33 8.21 -6.91
N THR A 312 5.48 7.74 -7.36
CA THR A 312 6.76 8.44 -7.22
C THR A 312 7.37 8.71 -8.59
N ARG A 313 7.87 9.93 -8.80
CA ARG A 313 8.67 10.25 -9.99
C ARG A 313 10.07 9.74 -9.75
N LEU A 314 10.49 8.77 -10.56
CA LEU A 314 11.83 8.18 -10.54
C LEU A 314 12.52 8.36 -11.89
N PRO A 315 13.86 8.29 -11.96
CA PRO A 315 14.56 8.12 -13.21
C PRO A 315 14.13 6.82 -13.92
N LEU A 316 14.27 6.77 -15.23
CA LEU A 316 14.03 5.55 -16.01
C LEU A 316 15.05 4.46 -15.63
N GLY A 317 14.62 3.23 -15.64
CA GLY A 317 15.50 2.06 -15.58
C GLY A 317 16.24 1.81 -16.92
N ALA A 318 17.17 0.89 -16.89
CA ALA A 318 17.90 0.50 -18.10
C ALA A 318 16.96 -0.10 -19.15
N ASN A 319 16.00 -0.91 -18.75
CA ASN A 319 15.03 -1.55 -19.64
C ASN A 319 14.23 -0.53 -20.46
N GLU A 320 13.70 0.51 -19.80
CA GLU A 320 12.92 1.55 -20.46
C GLU A 320 13.76 2.35 -21.43
N ILE A 321 14.98 2.76 -21.03
CA ILE A 321 15.89 3.52 -21.89
C ILE A 321 16.28 2.69 -23.12
N LEU A 322 16.66 1.42 -22.93
CA LEU A 322 17.05 0.53 -24.02
C LEU A 322 15.89 0.26 -24.98
N GLN A 323 14.68 0.09 -24.46
CA GLN A 323 13.48 -0.15 -25.26
C GLN A 323 13.10 1.08 -26.12
N MET A 324 13.14 2.29 -25.53
CA MET A 324 12.88 3.52 -26.28
C MET A 324 13.96 3.79 -27.32
N ALA A 325 15.23 3.70 -26.94
CA ALA A 325 16.37 3.89 -27.82
C ALA A 325 16.40 2.86 -28.96
N GLY A 326 16.06 1.61 -28.66
CA GLY A 326 15.99 0.49 -29.61
C GLY A 326 15.01 0.68 -30.76
N ARG A 327 14.22 1.75 -30.76
CA ARG A 327 13.39 2.13 -31.92
C ARG A 327 14.22 2.60 -33.10
N VAL A 328 15.37 3.22 -32.85
CA VAL A 328 16.29 3.70 -33.89
C VAL A 328 17.68 3.09 -33.76
N HIS A 329 18.13 2.83 -32.53
CA HIS A 329 19.45 2.26 -32.26
C HIS A 329 19.57 0.81 -32.74
N GLY A 330 20.50 0.56 -33.66
CA GLY A 330 20.68 -0.73 -34.32
C GLY A 330 19.68 -1.03 -35.44
N ARG A 331 18.84 -0.06 -35.85
CA ARG A 331 17.77 -0.24 -36.84
C ARG A 331 17.78 0.76 -37.97
N VAL A 332 18.09 2.02 -37.66
CA VAL A 332 18.02 3.11 -38.61
C VAL A 332 19.41 3.68 -38.83
N ALA A 333 19.88 3.63 -40.07
CA ALA A 333 21.16 4.22 -40.44
C ALA A 333 21.14 5.76 -40.20
N GLY A 334 22.17 6.30 -39.51
CA GLY A 334 22.22 7.71 -39.13
C GLY A 334 21.21 8.11 -38.06
N GLY A 335 20.63 7.16 -37.29
CA GLY A 335 19.76 7.41 -36.19
C GLY A 335 20.35 8.21 -35.05
N GLU A 336 19.57 8.99 -34.36
CA GLU A 336 19.95 9.78 -33.19
C GLU A 336 19.13 9.44 -31.97
N VAL A 337 19.79 9.31 -30.80
CA VAL A 337 19.14 9.13 -29.50
C VAL A 337 19.62 10.23 -28.56
N TRP A 338 18.68 10.98 -27.99
CA TRP A 338 18.93 12.01 -27.00
C TRP A 338 18.28 11.62 -25.68
N ILE A 339 19.07 11.57 -24.60
CA ILE A 339 18.59 11.27 -23.26
C ILE A 339 18.68 12.56 -22.44
N LEU A 340 17.54 13.06 -21.96
CA LEU A 340 17.45 14.28 -21.16
C LEU A 340 17.55 13.90 -19.68
N SER A 341 18.74 14.08 -19.09
CA SER A 341 19.02 13.64 -17.73
C SER A 341 20.03 14.54 -17.05
N GLU A 342 19.90 14.73 -15.75
CA GLU A 342 20.88 15.39 -14.88
C GLU A 342 21.90 14.37 -14.30
N ARG A 343 21.63 13.08 -14.41
CA ARG A 343 22.58 12.03 -14.01
C ARG A 343 23.48 11.63 -15.19
N GLU A 344 24.66 11.15 -14.87
CA GLU A 344 25.54 10.52 -15.86
C GLU A 344 24.96 9.17 -16.27
N ILE A 345 24.80 8.97 -17.58
CA ILE A 345 24.31 7.73 -18.17
C ILE A 345 25.37 7.27 -19.19
N ASP A 346 26.02 6.17 -18.87
CA ASP A 346 26.88 5.46 -19.81
C ASP A 346 26.05 4.46 -20.61
N PHE A 347 25.46 4.93 -21.71
CA PHE A 347 24.55 4.15 -22.52
C PHE A 347 25.13 2.82 -23.01
N PRO A 348 26.41 2.73 -23.48
CA PRO A 348 27.01 1.45 -23.87
C PRO A 348 27.11 0.41 -22.76
N SER A 349 27.13 0.84 -21.50
CA SER A 349 27.19 -0.04 -20.31
C SER A 349 25.81 -0.43 -19.77
N LEU A 350 24.72 0.12 -20.33
CA LEU A 350 23.37 -0.26 -19.89
C LEU A 350 23.11 -1.72 -20.25
N LYS A 351 22.64 -2.47 -19.25
CA LYS A 351 22.20 -3.85 -19.41
C LYS A 351 20.76 -3.99 -18.96
N PRO A 352 20.00 -4.91 -19.56
CA PRO A 352 18.69 -5.27 -19.04
C PRO A 352 18.75 -5.62 -17.55
N THR A 353 17.73 -5.23 -16.82
CA THR A 353 17.55 -5.49 -15.39
C THR A 353 16.37 -6.41 -15.15
N GLU A 354 16.30 -6.97 -13.95
CA GLU A 354 15.13 -7.73 -13.50
C GLU A 354 13.84 -6.91 -13.58
N PRO A 355 12.67 -7.57 -13.70
CA PRO A 355 11.39 -6.89 -13.75
C PRO A 355 11.03 -6.24 -12.40
N ASN A 356 10.25 -5.15 -12.46
CA ASN A 356 9.70 -4.50 -11.26
C ASN A 356 8.32 -5.08 -10.96
N PHE A 357 8.20 -5.86 -9.90
CA PHE A 357 6.94 -6.48 -9.49
C PHE A 357 6.03 -5.54 -8.72
N GLN A 358 4.71 -5.70 -8.87
CA GLN A 358 3.67 -4.84 -8.32
C GLN A 358 2.79 -5.53 -7.28
N LEU A 359 2.75 -6.87 -7.24
CA LEU A 359 1.85 -7.67 -6.41
C LEU A 359 1.99 -7.36 -4.90
N ALA A 360 3.20 -7.04 -4.45
CA ALA A 360 3.44 -6.64 -3.06
C ALA A 360 2.64 -5.38 -2.64
N GLY A 361 2.20 -4.56 -3.60
CA GLY A 361 1.35 -3.39 -3.37
C GLY A 361 -0.16 -3.67 -3.38
N ASP A 362 -0.59 -4.92 -3.66
CA ASP A 362 -2.00 -5.32 -3.70
C ASP A 362 -2.27 -6.60 -2.86
N PRO A 363 -2.02 -6.55 -1.55
CA PRO A 363 -2.23 -7.70 -0.67
C PRO A 363 -3.71 -8.08 -0.53
N GLU A 364 -4.64 -7.15 -0.78
CA GLU A 364 -6.08 -7.39 -0.77
C GLU A 364 -6.49 -8.37 -1.87
N ARG A 365 -5.99 -8.18 -3.08
CA ARG A 365 -6.26 -9.06 -4.22
C ARG A 365 -5.75 -10.49 -3.96
N VAL A 366 -4.56 -10.60 -3.39
CA VAL A 366 -4.02 -11.93 -2.99
C VAL A 366 -4.94 -12.59 -1.96
N ALA A 367 -5.38 -11.84 -0.95
CA ALA A 367 -6.25 -12.37 0.10
C ALA A 367 -7.61 -12.85 -0.45
N MET A 368 -8.24 -12.06 -1.34
CA MET A 368 -9.50 -12.42 -2.00
C MET A 368 -9.33 -13.68 -2.87
N THR A 369 -8.28 -13.73 -3.70
CA THR A 369 -7.98 -14.89 -4.56
C THR A 369 -7.73 -16.16 -3.72
N CYS A 370 -6.93 -16.06 -2.67
CA CYS A 370 -6.68 -17.18 -1.77
C CYS A 370 -7.96 -17.67 -1.08
N ALA A 371 -8.82 -16.74 -0.64
CA ALA A 371 -10.08 -17.08 0.01
C ALA A 371 -11.09 -17.72 -0.94
N ASP A 372 -11.13 -17.31 -2.21
CA ASP A 372 -11.97 -17.92 -3.25
C ASP A 372 -11.57 -19.38 -3.48
N MET A 373 -10.27 -19.63 -3.58
CA MET A 373 -9.72 -20.99 -3.77
C MET A 373 -9.67 -21.81 -2.47
N GLY A 374 -9.85 -21.20 -1.31
CA GLY A 374 -9.68 -21.86 -0.01
C GLY A 374 -8.23 -22.29 0.29
N VAL A 375 -7.24 -21.55 -0.25
CA VAL A 375 -5.80 -21.79 -0.07
C VAL A 375 -5.19 -20.68 0.79
N ARG A 376 -3.99 -20.92 1.32
CA ARG A 376 -3.23 -19.90 2.04
C ARG A 376 -2.27 -19.18 1.08
N ALA A 377 -1.97 -17.92 1.34
CA ALA A 377 -0.99 -17.19 0.54
C ALA A 377 0.41 -17.84 0.58
N ASP A 378 0.76 -18.48 1.70
CA ASP A 378 2.02 -19.23 1.85
C ASP A 378 2.08 -20.50 0.96
N ASP A 379 0.93 -20.98 0.43
CA ASP A 379 0.86 -22.12 -0.49
C ASP A 379 1.10 -21.70 -1.95
N LEU A 380 1.24 -20.40 -2.21
CA LEU A 380 1.54 -19.83 -3.52
C LEU A 380 3.01 -19.43 -3.60
N ASP A 381 3.68 -19.90 -4.65
CA ASP A 381 5.02 -19.43 -4.99
C ASP A 381 4.91 -18.09 -5.75
N LEU A 382 4.82 -16.99 -4.99
CA LEU A 382 4.67 -15.64 -5.53
C LEU A 382 6.01 -15.12 -6.07
N PRO A 383 6.01 -14.37 -7.18
CA PRO A 383 7.25 -13.82 -7.76
C PRO A 383 7.92 -12.78 -6.85
N VAL A 384 7.20 -12.24 -5.88
CA VAL A 384 7.69 -11.30 -4.88
C VAL A 384 7.07 -11.61 -3.53
N ALA A 385 7.87 -11.48 -2.47
CA ALA A 385 7.39 -11.68 -1.11
C ALA A 385 6.37 -10.60 -0.71
N LEU A 386 5.27 -11.02 -0.11
CA LEU A 386 4.27 -10.09 0.46
C LEU A 386 4.77 -9.49 1.78
N ASP A 387 4.42 -8.23 2.02
CA ASP A 387 4.49 -7.66 3.36
C ASP A 387 3.45 -8.34 4.25
N ARG A 388 3.90 -9.15 5.19
CA ARG A 388 3.02 -9.91 6.10
C ARG A 388 2.08 -9.03 6.91
N ILE A 389 2.54 -7.84 7.31
CA ILE A 389 1.72 -6.90 8.09
C ILE A 389 0.61 -6.32 7.22
N ALA A 390 0.95 -5.88 6.01
CA ALA A 390 -0.02 -5.36 5.06
C ALA A 390 -1.04 -6.44 4.66
N TYR A 391 -0.60 -7.67 4.41
CA TYR A 391 -1.47 -8.80 4.11
C TYR A 391 -2.44 -9.11 5.26
N GLN A 392 -1.96 -9.19 6.51
CA GLN A 392 -2.82 -9.44 7.67
C GLN A 392 -3.83 -8.32 7.93
N ARG A 393 -3.45 -7.07 7.64
CA ARG A 393 -4.39 -5.93 7.71
C ARG A 393 -5.48 -6.06 6.65
N SER A 394 -5.13 -6.43 5.42
CA SER A 394 -6.11 -6.68 4.36
C SER A 394 -7.06 -7.81 4.71
N VAL A 395 -6.55 -8.92 5.25
CA VAL A 395 -7.38 -10.05 5.70
C VAL A 395 -8.37 -9.60 6.78
N ARG A 396 -7.93 -8.89 7.82
CA ARG A 396 -8.82 -8.38 8.88
C ARG A 396 -9.89 -7.44 8.31
N MET A 397 -9.50 -6.51 7.46
CA MET A 397 -10.45 -5.59 6.82
C MET A 397 -11.50 -6.35 6.02
N LEU A 398 -11.12 -7.39 5.27
CA LEU A 398 -12.05 -8.22 4.52
C LEU A 398 -12.97 -9.05 5.44
N GLU A 399 -12.47 -9.53 6.59
CA GLU A 399 -13.26 -10.21 7.62
C GLU A 399 -14.26 -9.26 8.29
N GLU A 400 -13.82 -8.08 8.70
CA GLU A 400 -14.66 -7.04 9.30
C GLU A 400 -15.78 -6.59 8.36
N ARG A 401 -15.51 -6.59 7.05
CA ARG A 401 -16.50 -6.31 6.01
C ARG A 401 -17.41 -7.51 5.67
N GLY A 402 -17.15 -8.67 6.25
CA GLY A 402 -17.91 -9.90 6.02
C GLY A 402 -17.70 -10.52 4.63
N LEU A 403 -16.62 -10.18 3.93
CA LEU A 403 -16.28 -10.73 2.62
C LEU A 403 -15.62 -12.10 2.72
N ILE A 404 -14.79 -12.27 3.73
CA ILE A 404 -14.16 -13.55 4.04
C ILE A 404 -14.46 -13.98 5.49
N PHE A 405 -14.40 -15.28 5.71
CA PHE A 405 -14.48 -15.87 7.04
C PHE A 405 -13.51 -17.05 7.13
N GLY A 406 -12.58 -16.98 8.08
CA GLY A 406 -11.45 -17.89 8.08
C GLY A 406 -10.65 -17.73 6.78
N ASN A 407 -10.47 -18.79 6.03
CA ASN A 407 -9.73 -18.74 4.75
C ASN A 407 -10.65 -18.98 3.53
N ARG A 408 -11.89 -18.51 3.58
CA ARG A 408 -12.88 -18.72 2.52
C ARG A 408 -13.77 -17.50 2.31
N LEU A 409 -14.20 -17.29 1.07
CA LEU A 409 -15.21 -16.31 0.76
C LEU A 409 -16.55 -16.67 1.44
N THR A 410 -17.20 -15.66 2.00
CA THR A 410 -18.61 -15.75 2.41
C THR A 410 -19.52 -15.77 1.18
N GLU A 411 -20.82 -15.98 1.37
CA GLU A 411 -21.79 -15.78 0.27
C GLU A 411 -21.76 -14.35 -0.28
N TYR A 412 -21.58 -13.36 0.61
CA TYR A 412 -21.41 -11.95 0.22
C TYR A 412 -20.12 -11.76 -0.57
N GLY A 413 -19.01 -12.30 -0.09
CA GLY A 413 -17.71 -12.22 -0.76
C GLY A 413 -17.73 -12.83 -2.16
N ARG A 414 -18.40 -13.98 -2.34
CA ARG A 414 -18.56 -14.60 -3.66
C ARG A 414 -19.35 -13.73 -4.64
N LYS A 415 -20.43 -13.08 -4.17
CA LYS A 415 -21.20 -12.15 -5.00
C LYS A 415 -20.38 -10.94 -5.44
N VAL A 416 -19.45 -10.48 -4.60
CA VAL A 416 -18.55 -9.38 -4.94
C VAL A 416 -17.45 -9.83 -5.90
N GLU A 417 -16.81 -10.97 -5.65
CA GLU A 417 -15.68 -11.47 -6.46
C GLU A 417 -16.09 -11.88 -7.89
N VAL A 418 -17.33 -12.31 -8.09
CA VAL A 418 -17.81 -12.70 -9.44
C VAL A 418 -17.95 -11.50 -10.39
N LEU A 419 -18.02 -10.28 -9.87
CA LEU A 419 -18.22 -9.08 -10.68
C LEU A 419 -16.89 -8.61 -11.30
N PRO A 420 -16.88 -8.15 -12.56
CA PRO A 420 -15.68 -7.72 -13.26
C PRO A 420 -15.26 -6.28 -12.89
N VAL A 421 -15.27 -5.98 -11.61
CA VAL A 421 -14.94 -4.68 -11.03
C VAL A 421 -14.09 -4.86 -9.76
N ASP A 422 -13.41 -3.82 -9.33
CA ASP A 422 -12.70 -3.84 -8.05
C ASP A 422 -13.66 -3.96 -6.87
N ARG A 423 -13.19 -4.56 -5.78
CA ARG A 423 -13.99 -4.85 -4.58
C ARG A 423 -14.91 -3.70 -4.12
N PRO A 424 -14.44 -2.44 -4.01
CA PRO A 424 -15.32 -1.37 -3.54
C PRO A 424 -16.57 -1.17 -4.40
N TRP A 425 -16.40 -1.25 -5.71
CA TRP A 425 -17.50 -1.18 -6.65
C TRP A 425 -18.39 -2.42 -6.63
N GLY A 426 -17.79 -3.59 -6.44
CA GLY A 426 -18.50 -4.86 -6.27
C GLY A 426 -19.42 -4.82 -5.04
N GLU A 427 -18.93 -4.34 -3.91
CA GLU A 427 -19.73 -4.15 -2.70
C GLU A 427 -20.91 -3.20 -2.93
N LEU A 428 -20.69 -2.07 -3.61
CA LEU A 428 -21.76 -1.13 -3.95
C LEU A 428 -22.82 -1.77 -4.86
N LEU A 429 -22.40 -2.51 -5.89
CA LEU A 429 -23.32 -3.21 -6.81
C LEU A 429 -24.18 -4.24 -6.05
N VAL A 430 -23.55 -5.06 -5.20
CA VAL A 430 -24.27 -6.07 -4.40
C VAL A 430 -25.27 -5.45 -3.44
N GLN A 431 -24.95 -4.29 -2.89
CA GLN A 431 -25.78 -3.58 -1.90
C GLN A 431 -26.74 -2.56 -2.52
N SER A 432 -26.70 -2.36 -3.85
CA SER A 432 -27.55 -1.40 -4.55
C SER A 432 -28.98 -1.89 -4.73
N ASP A 433 -29.90 -0.94 -4.73
CA ASP A 433 -31.22 -1.14 -5.28
C ASP A 433 -31.19 -1.03 -6.81
N GLU A 434 -32.15 -1.65 -7.49
CA GLU A 434 -32.22 -1.70 -8.96
C GLU A 434 -32.11 -0.33 -9.65
N LYS A 435 -32.64 0.72 -9.01
CA LYS A 435 -32.58 2.10 -9.50
C LYS A 435 -31.17 2.70 -9.52
N LEU A 436 -30.29 2.27 -8.62
CA LEU A 436 -28.91 2.78 -8.50
C LEU A 436 -27.92 1.99 -9.33
N ILE A 437 -28.26 0.81 -9.83
CA ILE A 437 -27.36 -0.01 -10.65
C ILE A 437 -26.77 0.75 -11.82
N PRO A 438 -27.55 1.51 -12.63
CA PRO A 438 -26.97 2.26 -13.75
C PRO A 438 -25.90 3.27 -13.29
N VAL A 439 -26.11 3.89 -12.11
CA VAL A 439 -25.16 4.85 -11.56
C VAL A 439 -23.90 4.15 -11.07
N VAL A 440 -24.05 3.11 -10.23
CA VAL A 440 -22.92 2.37 -9.67
C VAL A 440 -22.11 1.70 -10.75
N ALA A 441 -22.78 1.01 -11.70
CA ALA A 441 -22.11 0.29 -12.78
C ALA A 441 -21.34 1.24 -13.71
N LEU A 442 -21.90 2.41 -14.01
CA LEU A 442 -21.21 3.39 -14.85
C LEU A 442 -20.06 4.07 -14.11
N CYS A 443 -20.24 4.47 -12.86
CA CYS A 443 -19.15 5.01 -12.05
C CYS A 443 -17.99 4.01 -11.92
N ALA A 444 -18.29 2.73 -11.69
CA ALA A 444 -17.32 1.64 -11.67
C ALA A 444 -16.57 1.50 -13.02
N SER A 445 -17.27 1.76 -14.13
CA SER A 445 -16.70 1.65 -15.47
C SER A 445 -15.75 2.79 -15.83
N ILE A 446 -15.98 3.98 -15.26
CA ILE A 446 -15.15 5.18 -15.51
C ILE A 446 -13.98 5.25 -14.52
N GLU A 447 -14.14 4.74 -13.30
CA GLU A 447 -13.24 4.72 -12.17
C GLU A 447 -12.96 6.11 -11.56
N SER A 448 -12.56 7.13 -12.35
CA SER A 448 -12.31 8.47 -11.82
C SER A 448 -12.47 9.58 -12.84
N LEU A 449 -12.89 10.76 -12.39
CA LEU A 449 -13.01 11.95 -13.23
C LEU A 449 -11.66 12.40 -13.80
N HIS A 450 -10.58 12.23 -13.03
CA HIS A 450 -9.22 12.52 -13.50
C HIS A 450 -8.79 11.66 -14.69
N ARG A 451 -9.18 10.38 -14.73
CA ARG A 451 -8.89 9.51 -15.88
C ARG A 451 -9.73 9.83 -17.12
N MET A 452 -10.90 10.41 -16.92
CA MET A 452 -11.82 10.75 -17.99
C MET A 452 -11.53 12.10 -18.65
N THR A 453 -10.87 13.03 -17.95
CA THR A 453 -10.73 14.42 -18.42
C THR A 453 -9.28 14.85 -18.58
N ARG A 454 -9.05 15.86 -19.46
CA ARG A 454 -7.78 16.59 -19.60
C ARG A 454 -7.66 17.71 -18.57
N ALA A 455 -6.48 18.32 -18.47
CA ALA A 455 -6.23 19.39 -17.50
C ALA A 455 -7.00 20.68 -17.83
N ASP A 456 -7.21 20.98 -19.11
CA ASP A 456 -7.87 22.15 -19.67
C ASP A 456 -9.37 21.94 -19.99
N ARG A 457 -9.98 20.96 -19.30
CA ARG A 457 -11.38 20.56 -19.48
C ARG A 457 -12.37 21.72 -19.34
N ARG A 458 -13.46 21.66 -20.07
CA ARG A 458 -14.60 22.60 -20.09
C ARG A 458 -15.90 21.86 -19.79
N ILE A 459 -16.07 21.46 -18.54
CA ILE A 459 -17.16 20.56 -18.11
C ILE A 459 -18.17 21.23 -17.17
N GLU A 460 -18.13 22.55 -17.02
CA GLU A 460 -18.96 23.31 -16.08
C GLU A 460 -20.46 22.97 -16.15
N PRO A 461 -21.07 22.76 -17.35
CA PRO A 461 -22.49 22.41 -17.45
C PRO A 461 -22.86 21.04 -16.85
N TYR A 462 -21.88 20.16 -16.68
CA TYR A 462 -22.06 18.77 -16.26
C TYR A 462 -21.64 18.54 -14.81
N ILE A 463 -21.08 19.56 -14.17
CA ILE A 463 -20.63 19.46 -12.78
C ILE A 463 -21.80 19.20 -11.84
N VAL A 464 -21.74 18.09 -11.15
CA VAL A 464 -22.56 17.80 -9.97
C VAL A 464 -21.76 18.22 -8.73
N PRO A 465 -22.12 19.36 -8.11
CA PRO A 465 -21.33 19.91 -7.03
C PRO A 465 -21.10 18.89 -5.90
N GLY A 466 -19.84 18.72 -5.52
CA GLY A 466 -19.47 17.77 -4.46
C GLY A 466 -19.45 16.29 -4.87
N SER A 467 -19.52 15.96 -6.19
CA SER A 467 -19.42 14.56 -6.60
C SER A 467 -18.68 14.39 -7.93
N ASP A 468 -17.45 13.88 -7.85
CA ASP A 468 -16.67 13.49 -9.02
C ASP A 468 -17.32 12.32 -9.75
N HIS A 469 -17.86 11.35 -8.99
CA HIS A 469 -18.55 10.18 -9.53
C HIS A 469 -19.76 10.58 -10.38
N LEU A 470 -20.67 11.41 -9.84
CA LEU A 470 -21.87 11.84 -10.55
C LEU A 470 -21.56 12.82 -11.68
N THR A 471 -20.46 13.59 -11.59
CA THR A 471 -19.98 14.43 -12.68
C THR A 471 -19.48 13.60 -13.86
N ALA A 472 -18.69 12.55 -13.58
CA ALA A 472 -18.25 11.60 -14.60
C ALA A 472 -19.42 10.85 -15.24
N TYR A 473 -20.40 10.46 -14.43
CA TYR A 473 -21.66 9.86 -14.88
C TYR A 473 -22.42 10.81 -15.84
N ALA A 474 -22.57 12.07 -15.47
CA ALA A 474 -23.29 13.07 -16.29
C ALA A 474 -22.59 13.31 -17.64
N LEU A 475 -21.25 13.34 -17.65
CA LEU A 475 -20.46 13.45 -18.88
C LEU A 475 -20.70 12.27 -19.81
N TYR A 476 -20.65 11.03 -19.29
CA TYR A 476 -20.91 9.86 -20.11
C TYR A 476 -22.35 9.84 -20.62
N GLN A 477 -23.32 10.23 -19.78
CA GLN A 477 -24.73 10.32 -20.18
C GLN A 477 -24.90 11.28 -21.36
N ASP A 478 -24.26 12.46 -21.33
CA ASP A 478 -24.28 13.45 -22.41
C ASP A 478 -23.62 12.90 -23.68
N ALA A 479 -22.47 12.21 -23.57
CA ALA A 479 -21.83 11.55 -24.69
C ALA A 479 -22.75 10.50 -25.36
N LEU A 480 -23.41 9.66 -24.54
CA LEU A 480 -24.35 8.66 -25.05
C LEU A 480 -25.54 9.29 -25.78
N GLN A 481 -26.06 10.39 -25.24
CA GLN A 481 -27.21 11.08 -25.84
C GLN A 481 -26.86 11.78 -27.15
N ASN A 482 -25.67 12.37 -27.28
CA ASN A 482 -25.28 13.20 -28.41
C ASN A 482 -24.52 12.42 -29.50
N CYS A 483 -23.75 11.44 -29.13
CA CYS A 483 -22.80 10.76 -30.03
C CYS A 483 -22.99 9.24 -30.07
N GLY A 484 -23.84 8.66 -29.18
CA GLY A 484 -23.94 7.23 -29.02
C GLY A 484 -25.34 6.65 -29.21
N GLY A 485 -25.42 5.34 -29.04
CA GLY A 485 -26.65 4.56 -29.08
C GLY A 485 -26.41 3.10 -28.69
N MET A 486 -27.47 2.29 -28.77
CA MET A 486 -27.32 0.84 -28.58
C MET A 486 -26.83 0.17 -29.85
N GLY A 487 -25.86 -0.69 -29.72
CA GLY A 487 -25.37 -1.53 -30.81
C GLY A 487 -24.96 -2.90 -30.33
N SER A 488 -24.33 -3.68 -31.19
CA SER A 488 -23.78 -4.98 -30.86
C SER A 488 -22.40 -5.10 -31.49
N VAL A 489 -21.44 -5.58 -30.71
CA VAL A 489 -20.10 -5.90 -31.18
C VAL A 489 -19.79 -7.33 -30.78
N TYR A 490 -19.30 -8.14 -31.70
CA TYR A 490 -19.13 -9.57 -31.52
C TYR A 490 -20.41 -10.31 -31.01
N GLY A 491 -21.59 -9.81 -31.43
CA GLY A 491 -22.88 -10.39 -31.00
C GLY A 491 -23.34 -9.94 -29.61
N LEU A 492 -22.56 -9.13 -28.89
CA LEU A 492 -22.87 -8.70 -27.54
C LEU A 492 -23.39 -7.24 -27.50
N PRO A 493 -24.52 -6.99 -26.83
CA PRO A 493 -25.08 -5.63 -26.70
C PRO A 493 -24.13 -4.71 -25.95
N ARG A 494 -23.90 -3.48 -26.47
CA ARG A 494 -23.19 -2.42 -25.79
C ARG A 494 -23.58 -1.04 -26.28
N HIS A 495 -23.21 0.02 -25.53
CA HIS A 495 -23.23 1.38 -26.05
C HIS A 495 -22.14 1.50 -27.13
N VAL A 496 -22.51 2.04 -28.30
CA VAL A 496 -21.63 2.32 -29.42
C VAL A 496 -21.67 3.80 -29.75
N PHE A 497 -20.55 4.38 -30.16
CA PHE A 497 -20.45 5.79 -30.47
C PHE A 497 -20.05 5.99 -31.93
N ASN A 498 -20.53 7.09 -32.50
CA ASN A 498 -19.99 7.58 -33.77
C ASN A 498 -18.59 8.16 -33.51
N PRO A 499 -17.53 7.65 -34.15
CA PRO A 499 -16.17 8.05 -33.83
C PRO A 499 -15.87 9.54 -34.05
N GLU A 500 -16.40 10.12 -35.16
CA GLU A 500 -16.18 11.54 -35.49
C GLU A 500 -16.94 12.45 -34.52
N ALA A 501 -18.21 12.18 -34.27
CA ALA A 501 -19.02 12.94 -33.35
C ALA A 501 -18.50 12.85 -31.91
N LEU A 502 -17.98 11.69 -31.47
CA LEU A 502 -17.40 11.51 -30.16
C LEU A 502 -16.04 12.24 -30.06
N ALA A 503 -15.25 12.27 -31.13
CA ALA A 503 -13.99 13.01 -31.16
C ALA A 503 -14.22 14.51 -31.01
N ASP A 504 -15.16 15.08 -31.77
CA ASP A 504 -15.52 16.52 -31.70
C ASP A 504 -16.10 16.86 -30.33
N TRP A 505 -17.01 16.01 -29.81
CA TRP A 505 -17.59 16.17 -28.47
C TRP A 505 -16.54 16.13 -27.35
N GLY A 506 -15.57 15.22 -27.46
CA GLY A 506 -14.49 15.07 -26.49
C GLY A 506 -13.51 16.25 -26.51
N GLU A 507 -13.14 16.72 -27.72
CA GLU A 507 -12.22 17.86 -27.89
C GLU A 507 -12.85 19.18 -27.36
N GLU A 508 -14.14 19.43 -27.62
CA GLU A 508 -14.83 20.59 -27.10
C GLU A 508 -14.85 20.67 -25.59
N ARG A 509 -14.94 19.50 -24.90
CA ARG A 509 -15.10 19.39 -23.44
C ARG A 509 -13.82 19.05 -22.70
N GLY A 510 -12.75 18.71 -23.41
CA GLY A 510 -11.53 18.17 -22.81
C GLY A 510 -11.74 16.80 -22.17
N VAL A 511 -12.56 15.95 -22.78
CA VAL A 511 -12.85 14.57 -22.36
C VAL A 511 -12.08 13.59 -23.24
N LEU A 512 -11.49 12.58 -22.64
CA LEU A 512 -10.74 11.54 -23.34
C LEU A 512 -11.70 10.52 -23.97
N VAL A 513 -11.74 10.50 -25.31
CA VAL A 513 -12.61 9.62 -26.10
C VAL A 513 -12.47 8.15 -25.68
N ARG A 514 -11.25 7.67 -25.56
CA ARG A 514 -10.99 6.28 -25.16
C ARG A 514 -11.56 5.93 -23.78
N SER A 515 -11.57 6.86 -22.84
CA SER A 515 -12.18 6.63 -21.53
C SER A 515 -13.69 6.41 -21.62
N VAL A 516 -14.35 7.06 -22.55
CA VAL A 516 -15.78 6.86 -22.82
C VAL A 516 -16.04 5.48 -23.47
N GLU A 517 -15.22 5.11 -24.44
CA GLU A 517 -15.31 3.80 -25.11
C GLU A 517 -15.00 2.63 -24.17
N ASP A 518 -13.95 2.76 -23.34
CA ASP A 518 -13.58 1.76 -22.33
C ASP A 518 -14.66 1.63 -21.25
N ALA A 519 -15.28 2.76 -20.85
CA ALA A 519 -16.41 2.75 -19.92
C ALA A 519 -17.64 2.03 -20.50
N ALA A 520 -17.95 2.24 -21.79
CA ALA A 520 -19.05 1.53 -22.46
C ALA A 520 -18.84 0.01 -22.45
N LEU A 521 -17.60 -0.42 -22.66
CA LEU A 521 -17.22 -1.81 -22.66
C LEU A 521 -17.31 -2.43 -21.25
N ALA A 522 -16.77 -1.75 -20.25
CA ALA A 522 -16.83 -2.19 -18.86
C ALA A 522 -18.27 -2.25 -18.35
N LEU A 523 -19.08 -1.24 -18.67
CA LEU A 523 -20.49 -1.20 -18.34
C LEU A 523 -21.27 -2.41 -18.92
N ALA A 524 -21.03 -2.71 -20.20
CA ALA A 524 -21.64 -3.86 -20.83
C ALA A 524 -21.23 -5.20 -20.16
N SER A 525 -19.96 -5.33 -19.75
CA SER A 525 -19.45 -6.48 -19.01
C SER A 525 -20.12 -6.63 -17.65
N ILE A 526 -20.28 -5.52 -16.89
CA ILE A 526 -20.97 -5.53 -15.60
C ILE A 526 -22.43 -5.99 -15.76
N TYR A 527 -23.16 -5.42 -16.71
CA TYR A 527 -24.57 -5.78 -16.94
C TYR A 527 -24.73 -7.24 -17.34
N ARG A 528 -23.81 -7.80 -18.13
CA ARG A 528 -23.80 -9.24 -18.46
C ARG A 528 -23.57 -10.09 -17.22
N SER A 529 -22.63 -9.70 -16.36
CA SER A 529 -22.36 -10.42 -15.11
C SER A 529 -23.53 -10.38 -14.13
N LEU A 530 -24.32 -9.30 -14.17
CA LEU A 530 -25.55 -9.18 -13.40
C LEU A 530 -26.76 -9.88 -14.05
N GLU A 531 -26.63 -10.41 -15.27
CA GLU A 531 -27.73 -10.95 -16.10
C GLU A 531 -28.88 -9.96 -16.33
N LEU A 532 -28.53 -8.67 -16.39
CA LEU A 532 -29.50 -7.60 -16.65
C LEU A 532 -29.38 -7.06 -18.08
N PRO A 533 -30.48 -6.62 -18.67
CA PRO A 533 -30.42 -5.94 -19.96
C PRO A 533 -29.74 -4.58 -19.82
N LEU A 534 -28.76 -4.29 -20.71
CA LEU A 534 -28.11 -2.99 -20.75
C LEU A 534 -29.13 -1.89 -21.09
N PRO A 535 -29.23 -0.80 -20.30
CA PRO A 535 -30.19 0.25 -20.53
C PRO A 535 -29.87 1.08 -21.80
N HIS A 536 -30.87 1.37 -22.61
CA HIS A 536 -30.78 2.26 -23.79
C HIS A 536 -30.51 3.70 -23.43
N SER A 537 -30.96 4.14 -22.27
CA SER A 537 -30.76 5.49 -21.72
C SER A 537 -30.50 5.42 -20.24
N LEU A 538 -29.68 6.34 -19.77
CA LEU A 538 -29.30 6.44 -18.35
C LEU A 538 -30.21 7.44 -17.62
N PRO A 539 -30.61 7.19 -16.37
CA PRO A 539 -31.41 8.13 -15.58
C PRO A 539 -30.64 9.44 -15.37
N PRO A 540 -31.33 10.60 -15.49
CA PRO A 540 -30.68 11.90 -15.30
C PRO A 540 -30.33 12.13 -13.82
N VAL A 541 -29.19 12.78 -13.59
CA VAL A 541 -28.78 13.17 -12.23
C VAL A 541 -29.72 14.26 -11.70
N ARG A 542 -30.54 13.90 -10.73
CA ARG A 542 -31.45 14.81 -10.01
C ARG A 542 -31.25 14.65 -8.51
N LYS A 543 -31.66 15.62 -7.72
CA LYS A 543 -31.53 15.63 -6.26
C LYS A 543 -31.94 14.32 -5.54
N PRO A 544 -33.03 13.64 -5.91
CA PRO A 544 -33.37 12.34 -5.30
C PRO A 544 -32.33 11.27 -5.58
N LEU A 545 -31.82 11.18 -6.83
CA LEU A 545 -30.78 10.21 -7.20
C LEU A 545 -29.46 10.50 -6.49
N GLU A 546 -29.07 11.78 -6.40
CA GLU A 546 -27.90 12.22 -5.65
C GLU A 546 -27.99 11.81 -4.17
N ALA A 547 -29.14 12.06 -3.53
CA ALA A 547 -29.36 11.66 -2.15
C ALA A 547 -29.35 10.13 -1.93
N GLU A 548 -29.92 9.36 -2.86
CA GLU A 548 -29.86 7.88 -2.81
C GLU A 548 -28.43 7.37 -2.98
N TRP A 549 -27.66 7.96 -3.90
CA TRP A 549 -26.24 7.67 -4.09
C TRP A 549 -25.43 7.95 -2.82
N GLN A 550 -25.61 9.12 -2.22
CA GLN A 550 -24.92 9.50 -0.99
C GLN A 550 -25.28 8.57 0.18
N ARG A 551 -26.56 8.17 0.34
CA ARG A 551 -26.99 7.19 1.37
C ARG A 551 -26.35 5.81 1.15
N LEU A 552 -26.26 5.35 -0.11
CA LEU A 552 -25.60 4.11 -0.42
C LEU A 552 -24.12 4.15 -0.01
N LEU A 553 -23.41 5.21 -0.38
CA LEU A 553 -22.02 5.42 0.02
C LEU A 553 -21.86 5.48 1.53
N ALA A 554 -22.70 6.24 2.23
CA ALA A 554 -22.64 6.37 3.68
C ALA A 554 -22.88 5.02 4.40
N ARG A 555 -23.77 4.19 3.88
CA ARG A 555 -24.11 2.89 4.47
C ARG A 555 -23.04 1.83 4.21
N VAL A 556 -22.57 1.71 2.98
CA VAL A 556 -21.64 0.64 2.58
C VAL A 556 -20.19 1.02 2.87
N MET A 557 -19.84 2.28 2.66
CA MET A 557 -18.50 2.85 2.86
C MET A 557 -17.38 1.93 2.34
N PRO A 558 -17.32 1.67 1.05
CA PRO A 558 -16.36 0.72 0.52
C PRO A 558 -15.01 1.36 0.19
N PHE A 559 -14.96 2.69 0.12
CA PHE A 559 -13.79 3.50 -0.23
C PHE A 559 -13.11 4.10 1.00
N ASP A 560 -12.07 4.88 0.76
CA ASP A 560 -11.46 5.71 1.79
C ASP A 560 -12.37 6.88 2.18
N ILE A 561 -12.22 7.32 3.43
CA ILE A 561 -12.92 8.47 3.97
C ILE A 561 -11.94 9.51 4.50
N VAL A 562 -12.20 10.75 4.18
CA VAL A 562 -11.47 11.92 4.66
C VAL A 562 -12.46 12.93 5.22
N ILE A 563 -12.22 13.39 6.44
CA ILE A 563 -13.01 14.43 7.09
C ILE A 563 -12.09 15.63 7.33
N ASP A 564 -12.47 16.80 6.78
CA ASP A 564 -11.73 18.06 6.96
C ASP A 564 -10.22 17.95 6.69
N GLU A 565 -9.86 17.31 5.55
CA GLU A 565 -8.50 17.07 5.09
C GLU A 565 -7.68 16.07 5.95
N GLU A 566 -8.32 15.28 6.82
CA GLU A 566 -7.63 14.26 7.62
C GLU A 566 -8.27 12.87 7.46
N THR A 567 -7.44 11.83 7.48
CA THR A 567 -7.89 10.43 7.64
C THR A 567 -8.17 10.13 9.11
N ALA A 568 -8.82 9.00 9.41
CA ALA A 568 -9.05 8.54 10.79
C ALA A 568 -7.74 8.34 11.60
N TRP A 569 -6.61 8.26 10.92
CA TRP A 569 -5.28 8.11 11.52
C TRP A 569 -4.51 9.43 11.67
N GLY A 570 -5.17 10.58 11.37
CA GLY A 570 -4.56 11.91 11.45
C GLY A 570 -3.59 12.25 10.30
N GLU A 571 -3.71 11.55 9.15
CA GLU A 571 -2.90 11.87 7.98
C GLU A 571 -3.53 13.01 7.18
N GLU A 572 -2.73 14.02 6.84
CA GLU A 572 -3.17 15.13 5.98
C GLU A 572 -3.40 14.68 4.54
N VAL A 573 -4.60 14.90 4.04
CA VAL A 573 -5.02 14.57 2.68
C VAL A 573 -5.57 15.83 2.00
N ARG A 574 -5.25 16.02 0.71
CA ARG A 574 -5.79 17.12 -0.09
C ARG A 574 -6.81 16.61 -1.09
N VAL A 575 -7.78 17.45 -1.38
CA VAL A 575 -8.67 17.20 -2.51
C VAL A 575 -7.89 17.31 -3.82
N SER A 576 -8.11 16.37 -4.74
CA SER A 576 -7.46 16.35 -6.05
C SER A 576 -7.72 17.68 -6.80
N GLN A 577 -6.74 18.15 -7.55
CA GLN A 577 -6.91 19.36 -8.39
C GLN A 577 -7.96 19.17 -9.49
N THR A 578 -8.23 17.93 -9.86
CA THR A 578 -9.26 17.58 -10.83
C THR A 578 -10.63 17.33 -10.21
N SER A 579 -10.73 17.27 -8.88
CA SER A 579 -11.98 17.05 -8.18
C SER A 579 -12.90 18.27 -8.23
N VAL A 580 -14.19 18.02 -8.24
CA VAL A 580 -15.26 19.01 -8.07
C VAL A 580 -15.78 19.08 -6.62
N CYS A 581 -15.17 18.30 -5.72
CA CYS A 581 -15.47 18.33 -4.29
C CYS A 581 -14.90 19.59 -3.64
N GLY A 582 -15.62 20.10 -2.63
CA GLY A 582 -15.12 21.17 -1.78
C GLY A 582 -14.01 20.66 -0.85
N ARG A 583 -13.18 21.60 -0.37
CA ARG A 583 -12.03 21.29 0.49
C ARG A 583 -12.43 20.73 1.86
N TRP A 584 -13.56 21.18 2.39
CA TRP A 584 -14.01 20.87 3.74
C TRP A 584 -15.22 19.93 3.74
N GLY A 585 -15.39 19.19 4.81
CA GLY A 585 -16.46 18.23 5.00
C GLY A 585 -16.00 16.79 4.79
N VAL A 586 -16.95 15.90 4.63
CA VAL A 586 -16.71 14.47 4.48
C VAL A 586 -16.63 14.10 3.02
N ILE A 587 -15.52 13.52 2.58
CA ILE A 587 -15.32 13.01 1.22
C ILE A 587 -15.08 11.50 1.30
N VAL A 588 -15.82 10.77 0.47
CA VAL A 588 -15.69 9.32 0.30
C VAL A 588 -15.26 9.03 -1.12
N GLY A 589 -14.14 8.36 -1.30
CA GLY A 589 -13.60 8.11 -2.63
C GLY A 589 -12.25 7.41 -2.64
N ASP A 590 -11.58 7.52 -3.77
CA ASP A 590 -10.27 6.91 -4.03
C ASP A 590 -9.15 7.81 -3.47
N LEU A 591 -8.45 7.32 -2.46
CA LEU A 591 -7.31 7.99 -1.84
C LEU A 591 -6.01 7.49 -2.45
N ARG A 592 -5.31 8.38 -3.12
CA ARG A 592 -4.02 8.11 -3.78
C ARG A 592 -2.90 8.86 -3.10
N TYR A 593 -1.75 8.21 -3.02
CA TYR A 593 -0.56 8.82 -2.44
C TYR A 593 0.44 9.18 -3.53
N PHE A 594 0.99 10.39 -3.44
CA PHE A 594 2.03 10.91 -4.32
C PHE A 594 3.26 11.31 -3.51
N SER A 595 4.44 11.10 -4.07
CA SER A 595 5.67 11.62 -3.50
C SER A 595 5.81 13.11 -3.83
N ASP A 596 5.94 13.97 -2.81
CA ASP A 596 6.27 15.37 -3.01
C ASP A 596 7.74 15.57 -3.41
N ARG A 597 8.15 16.82 -3.69
CA ARG A 597 9.53 17.16 -4.06
C ARG A 597 10.56 16.79 -2.99
N THR A 598 10.15 16.58 -1.75
CA THR A 598 11.01 16.18 -0.62
C THR A 598 11.03 14.66 -0.42
N GLY A 599 10.31 13.89 -1.25
CA GLY A 599 10.17 12.45 -1.15
C GLY A 599 9.14 11.98 -0.12
N ARG A 600 8.36 12.89 0.49
CA ARG A 600 7.30 12.53 1.44
C ARG A 600 6.02 12.13 0.70
N ALA A 601 5.35 11.09 1.19
CA ALA A 601 4.04 10.71 0.69
C ALA A 601 2.98 11.76 1.09
N ARG A 602 2.15 12.16 0.13
CA ARG A 602 1.02 13.08 0.29
C ARG A 602 -0.24 12.42 -0.23
N GLY A 603 -1.28 12.42 0.57
CA GLY A 603 -2.59 11.91 0.17
C GLY A 603 -3.34 12.90 -0.72
N SER A 604 -4.05 12.38 -1.71
CA SER A 604 -4.98 13.12 -2.55
C SER A 604 -6.23 12.28 -2.77
N ILE A 605 -7.42 12.87 -2.52
CA ILE A 605 -8.70 12.18 -2.63
C ILE A 605 -9.54 12.75 -3.76
N GLU A 606 -10.27 11.87 -4.43
CA GLU A 606 -11.30 12.15 -5.45
C GLU A 606 -12.53 11.30 -5.14
N GLY A 607 -13.74 11.87 -5.15
CA GLY A 607 -14.90 11.08 -4.73
C GLY A 607 -16.22 11.84 -4.66
N THR A 608 -17.01 11.57 -3.62
CA THR A 608 -18.28 12.24 -3.36
C THR A 608 -18.33 12.78 -1.94
N GLN A 609 -18.76 14.04 -1.79
CA GLN A 609 -19.03 14.64 -0.48
C GLN A 609 -20.31 14.09 0.12
N LEU A 610 -20.24 13.72 1.40
CA LEU A 610 -21.40 13.29 2.15
C LEU A 610 -21.85 14.39 3.13
N PRO A 611 -23.17 14.63 3.28
CA PRO A 611 -23.70 15.46 4.36
C PRO A 611 -23.37 14.87 5.74
N HIS A 612 -23.05 15.74 6.70
CA HIS A 612 -22.72 15.32 8.06
C HIS A 612 -23.85 14.58 8.78
N ASP A 613 -25.10 14.92 8.52
CA ASP A 613 -26.27 14.23 9.06
C ASP A 613 -26.36 12.77 8.59
N MET A 614 -26.02 12.48 7.34
CA MET A 614 -26.02 11.11 6.82
C MET A 614 -24.96 10.23 7.51
N ILE A 615 -23.77 10.75 7.73
CA ILE A 615 -22.73 9.98 8.45
C ILE A 615 -23.06 9.82 9.93
N TRP A 616 -23.71 10.83 10.52
CA TRP A 616 -24.18 10.77 11.89
C TRP A 616 -25.26 9.70 12.09
N GLU A 617 -26.20 9.58 11.15
CA GLU A 617 -27.22 8.54 11.16
C GLU A 617 -26.65 7.13 10.94
N ALA A 618 -25.65 7.01 10.07
CA ALA A 618 -24.98 5.74 9.75
C ALA A 618 -23.95 5.31 10.81
N ALA A 619 -23.54 6.21 11.69
CA ALA A 619 -22.50 5.97 12.69
C ALA A 619 -22.97 4.99 13.78
N ALA A 620 -22.08 4.06 14.14
CA ALA A 620 -22.29 3.15 15.23
C ALA A 620 -22.10 3.87 16.58
N VAL A 621 -22.99 3.59 17.53
CA VAL A 621 -22.82 4.02 18.92
C VAL A 621 -22.25 2.85 19.70
N SER A 622 -21.06 3.00 20.27
CA SER A 622 -20.47 1.99 21.14
C SER A 622 -21.33 1.82 22.40
N GLY A 623 -21.45 0.61 22.89
CA GLY A 623 -22.19 0.30 24.12
C GLY A 623 -21.62 0.94 25.40
N GLY A 624 -20.59 1.71 25.23
CA GLY A 624 -19.82 2.33 26.30
C GLY A 624 -18.62 1.46 26.70
N GLU A 625 -17.52 2.08 27.02
CA GLU A 625 -16.30 1.45 27.56
C GLU A 625 -16.07 1.99 28.95
N VAL A 626 -15.90 1.09 29.92
CA VAL A 626 -15.55 1.50 31.28
C VAL A 626 -14.06 1.84 31.32
N THR A 627 -13.74 3.02 31.83
CA THR A 627 -12.37 3.50 32.01
C THR A 627 -12.15 3.93 33.46
N TYR A 628 -10.89 3.98 33.90
CA TYR A 628 -10.52 4.44 35.22
C TYR A 628 -9.66 5.70 35.14
N ASP A 629 -10.18 6.83 35.69
CA ASP A 629 -9.46 8.10 35.75
C ASP A 629 -8.86 8.33 37.16
N PRO A 630 -7.56 8.16 37.36
CA PRO A 630 -6.91 8.37 38.67
C PRO A 630 -6.91 9.84 39.10
N GLY A 631 -7.28 10.81 38.24
CA GLY A 631 -7.43 12.21 38.58
C GLY A 631 -8.73 12.54 39.32
N GLN A 632 -9.73 11.67 39.23
CA GLN A 632 -11.09 11.87 39.74
C GLN A 632 -11.35 11.08 41.03
N ARG A 633 -11.06 11.67 42.19
CA ARG A 633 -11.12 10.98 43.49
C ARG A 633 -12.50 10.43 43.86
N ARG A 634 -13.61 11.14 43.50
CA ARG A 634 -14.98 10.79 43.96
C ARG A 634 -15.69 9.80 43.03
N SER A 635 -15.32 9.78 41.75
CA SER A 635 -15.94 8.92 40.76
C SER A 635 -14.93 8.62 39.66
N PRO A 636 -13.93 7.75 39.96
CA PRO A 636 -12.87 7.45 39.02
C PRO A 636 -13.29 6.52 37.89
N LEU A 637 -14.37 5.75 38.05
CA LEU A 637 -14.93 4.93 36.99
C LEU A 637 -15.81 5.80 36.10
N ARG A 638 -15.51 5.73 34.82
CA ARG A 638 -16.22 6.46 33.80
C ARG A 638 -16.70 5.53 32.71
N LEU A 639 -17.90 5.76 32.22
CA LEU A 639 -18.44 5.12 31.04
C LEU A 639 -18.27 6.09 29.87
N ARG A 640 -17.40 5.72 28.93
CA ARG A 640 -17.19 6.46 27.69
C ARG A 640 -18.01 5.78 26.61
N SER A 641 -19.00 6.45 26.07
CA SER A 641 -19.68 6.05 24.86
C SER A 641 -19.19 6.95 23.73
N ALA A 642 -18.87 6.35 22.60
CA ALA A 642 -18.44 7.09 21.43
C ALA A 642 -19.37 6.76 20.25
N ARG A 643 -19.68 7.78 19.48
CA ARG A 643 -20.31 7.61 18.19
C ARG A 643 -19.19 7.57 17.14
N THR A 644 -19.01 6.42 16.53
CA THR A 644 -17.90 6.19 15.59
C THR A 644 -18.42 5.88 14.20
N TYR A 645 -17.70 6.37 13.21
CA TYR A 645 -17.98 6.09 11.81
C TYR A 645 -16.68 5.74 11.09
N PHE A 646 -16.52 4.47 10.77
CA PHE A 646 -15.35 3.93 10.06
C PHE A 646 -13.98 4.47 10.55
N GLY A 647 -13.77 4.41 11.87
CA GLY A 647 -12.53 4.85 12.52
C GLY A 647 -12.50 6.31 12.97
N PHE A 648 -13.46 7.13 12.56
CA PHE A 648 -13.63 8.49 13.06
C PHE A 648 -14.54 8.52 14.29
N GLU A 649 -14.08 9.18 15.34
CA GLU A 649 -14.92 9.52 16.49
C GLU A 649 -15.64 10.83 16.20
N LEU A 650 -16.94 10.75 15.93
CA LEU A 650 -17.78 11.91 15.60
C LEU A 650 -18.24 12.65 16.85
N ASP A 651 -18.45 11.92 17.94
CA ASP A 651 -18.85 12.44 19.24
C ASP A 651 -18.50 11.43 20.32
N SER A 652 -18.21 11.90 21.52
CA SER A 652 -18.02 11.06 22.68
C SER A 652 -18.61 11.70 23.93
N ASP A 653 -19.32 10.90 24.71
CA ASP A 653 -19.82 11.26 26.04
C ASP A 653 -19.08 10.42 27.08
N GLU A 654 -18.58 11.08 28.11
CA GLU A 654 -17.88 10.46 29.21
C GLU A 654 -18.55 10.86 30.52
N ARG A 655 -19.23 9.90 31.11
CA ARG A 655 -19.95 10.12 32.37
C ARG A 655 -19.38 9.29 33.52
N ALA A 656 -19.37 9.85 34.72
CA ALA A 656 -19.04 9.10 35.91
C ALA A 656 -20.14 8.06 36.21
N ILE A 657 -19.72 6.86 36.57
CA ILE A 657 -20.63 5.77 36.96
C ILE A 657 -20.28 5.24 38.35
N ASP A 658 -21.29 4.85 39.10
CA ASP A 658 -21.17 4.09 40.33
C ASP A 658 -21.45 2.60 40.06
N SER A 659 -22.62 2.29 39.50
CA SER A 659 -23.02 0.92 39.12
C SER A 659 -22.30 0.45 37.86
N PHE A 660 -21.79 -0.76 37.87
CA PHE A 660 -21.11 -1.35 36.70
C PHE A 660 -22.16 -1.80 35.68
N PRO A 661 -21.95 -1.49 34.38
CA PRO A 661 -22.79 -2.05 33.32
C PRO A 661 -22.70 -3.58 33.36
N PRO A 662 -23.81 -4.31 33.22
CA PRO A 662 -23.84 -5.79 33.37
C PRO A 662 -22.88 -6.51 32.41
N ASP A 663 -22.75 -5.98 31.20
CA ASP A 663 -21.86 -6.50 30.14
C ASP A 663 -20.39 -6.14 30.33
N GLN A 664 -20.06 -5.18 31.21
CA GLN A 664 -18.70 -4.70 31.48
C GLN A 664 -18.32 -4.78 32.97
N ALA A 665 -19.07 -5.50 33.77
CA ALA A 665 -18.81 -5.61 35.20
C ALA A 665 -17.44 -6.28 35.49
N ASP A 666 -17.04 -7.24 34.67
CA ASP A 666 -15.73 -7.89 34.79
C ASP A 666 -14.59 -6.92 34.45
N GLU A 667 -14.77 -6.11 33.40
CA GLU A 667 -13.80 -5.08 33.02
C GLU A 667 -13.66 -4.00 34.10
N ALA A 668 -14.77 -3.53 34.66
CA ALA A 668 -14.76 -2.59 35.77
C ALA A 668 -13.99 -3.16 36.98
N ARG A 669 -14.23 -4.42 37.36
CA ARG A 669 -13.49 -5.13 38.42
C ARG A 669 -12.00 -5.22 38.08
N ARG A 670 -11.67 -5.56 36.83
CA ARG A 670 -10.28 -5.64 36.34
C ARG A 670 -9.56 -4.30 36.47
N LEU A 671 -10.17 -3.21 36.01
CA LEU A 671 -9.60 -1.86 36.11
C LEU A 671 -9.36 -1.42 37.56
N LEU A 672 -10.31 -1.67 38.45
CA LEU A 672 -10.17 -1.39 39.88
C LEU A 672 -9.07 -2.23 40.52
N SER A 673 -8.96 -3.50 40.13
CA SER A 673 -7.89 -4.39 40.59
C SER A 673 -6.51 -3.93 40.13
N GLN A 674 -6.38 -3.50 38.88
CA GLN A 674 -5.15 -2.91 38.34
C GLN A 674 -4.80 -1.61 39.08
N ALA A 675 -5.79 -0.75 39.33
CA ALA A 675 -5.58 0.47 40.11
C ALA A 675 -5.10 0.19 41.54
N MET A 676 -5.60 -0.89 42.17
CA MET A 676 -5.12 -1.36 43.48
C MET A 676 -3.69 -1.89 43.39
N ALA A 677 -3.39 -2.72 42.39
CA ALA A 677 -2.08 -3.35 42.18
C ALA A 677 -0.98 -2.31 41.88
N SER A 678 -1.27 -1.30 41.08
CA SER A 678 -0.37 -0.18 40.76
C SER A 678 -0.32 0.87 41.88
N GLY A 679 -1.25 0.81 42.84
CA GLY A 679 -1.32 1.72 43.98
C GLY A 679 -1.89 3.11 43.68
N VAL A 680 -2.59 3.28 42.53
CA VAL A 680 -3.25 4.54 42.15
C VAL A 680 -4.72 4.61 42.59
N ALA A 681 -5.26 3.48 43.06
CA ALA A 681 -6.65 3.43 43.52
C ALA A 681 -6.92 4.30 44.74
N TYR A 682 -8.11 4.90 44.77
CA TYR A 682 -8.65 5.57 45.94
C TYR A 682 -9.44 4.55 46.77
N HIS A 683 -8.77 3.92 47.70
CA HIS A 683 -9.37 2.95 48.61
C HIS A 683 -8.70 3.02 49.97
N ARG A 684 -9.43 2.71 51.05
CA ARG A 684 -8.92 2.79 52.43
C ARG A 684 -7.67 1.92 52.66
N ALA A 685 -7.64 0.72 52.04
CA ALA A 685 -6.52 -0.21 52.11
C ALA A 685 -5.29 0.20 51.25
N ALA A 686 -5.45 1.11 50.30
CA ALA A 686 -4.43 1.38 49.26
C ALA A 686 -3.10 1.87 49.84
N LYS A 687 -3.12 2.64 50.96
CA LYS A 687 -1.90 3.15 51.60
C LYS A 687 -1.12 2.01 52.26
N GLU A 688 -1.81 1.15 53.00
CA GLU A 688 -1.20 0.02 53.70
C GLU A 688 -0.70 -1.02 52.68
N ASN A 689 -1.50 -1.34 51.68
CA ASN A 689 -1.11 -2.24 50.59
C ASN A 689 0.16 -1.79 49.89
N ARG A 690 0.36 -0.48 49.63
CA ARG A 690 1.61 0.01 49.03
C ARG A 690 2.84 -0.30 49.91
N LEU A 691 2.69 -0.27 51.21
CA LEU A 691 3.79 -0.62 52.12
C LEU A 691 4.03 -2.13 52.09
N ARG A 692 2.98 -2.93 52.17
CA ARG A 692 3.05 -4.40 52.10
C ARG A 692 3.60 -4.89 50.77
N ILE A 693 3.18 -4.29 49.64
CA ILE A 693 3.72 -4.64 48.32
C ILE A 693 5.23 -4.37 48.24
N ARG A 694 5.68 -3.25 48.78
CA ARG A 694 7.14 -2.94 48.85
C ARG A 694 7.88 -3.98 49.69
N GLU A 695 7.34 -4.32 50.83
CA GLU A 695 7.90 -5.36 51.71
C GLU A 695 7.96 -6.74 51.00
N LEU A 696 6.88 -7.15 50.37
CA LEU A 696 6.83 -8.43 49.66
C LEU A 696 7.80 -8.49 48.47
N ARG A 697 7.95 -7.39 47.73
CA ARG A 697 8.95 -7.29 46.64
C ARG A 697 10.38 -7.38 47.19
N GLU A 698 10.64 -6.78 48.35
CA GLU A 698 11.91 -6.93 49.00
C GLU A 698 12.16 -8.33 49.52
N ILE A 699 11.15 -8.99 50.10
CA ILE A 699 11.18 -10.40 50.54
C ILE A 699 11.46 -11.31 49.37
N HIS A 700 10.79 -11.12 48.25
CA HIS A 700 11.02 -11.88 47.03
C HIS A 700 12.47 -11.79 46.56
N ARG A 701 13.04 -10.59 46.52
CA ARG A 701 14.48 -10.39 46.22
C ARG A 701 15.38 -11.08 47.22
N ARG A 702 15.12 -10.90 48.50
CA ARG A 702 15.92 -11.51 49.59
C ARG A 702 15.79 -13.03 49.67
N SER A 703 14.69 -13.59 49.19
CA SER A 703 14.49 -15.05 49.10
C SER A 703 15.24 -15.69 47.92
N GLY A 704 15.82 -14.90 47.02
CA GLY A 704 16.34 -15.39 45.75
C GLY A 704 15.23 -15.96 44.86
N ALA A 705 14.14 -15.19 44.71
CA ALA A 705 12.95 -15.55 43.97
C ALA A 705 12.24 -16.86 44.44
N ALA A 706 12.54 -17.36 45.65
CA ALA A 706 11.89 -18.55 46.20
C ALA A 706 10.46 -18.31 46.70
N THR A 707 10.10 -17.06 47.01
CA THR A 707 8.74 -16.65 47.37
C THR A 707 7.95 -16.19 46.14
N ARG A 708 6.62 -16.14 46.26
CA ARG A 708 5.77 -15.64 45.19
C ARG A 708 6.11 -14.16 44.88
N GLU A 709 6.18 -13.82 43.61
CA GLU A 709 6.43 -12.44 43.17
C GLU A 709 5.19 -11.55 43.40
N ALA A 710 5.38 -10.38 43.98
CA ALA A 710 4.34 -9.34 44.09
C ALA A 710 4.38 -8.42 42.84
N GLY A 711 4.32 -9.04 41.65
CA GLY A 711 4.22 -8.37 40.37
C GLY A 711 2.82 -7.77 40.14
N GLU A 712 2.70 -6.87 39.17
CA GLU A 712 1.43 -6.19 38.89
C GLU A 712 0.32 -7.17 38.44
N GLY A 713 0.66 -8.15 37.61
CA GLY A 713 -0.26 -9.20 37.18
C GLY A 713 -0.78 -10.04 38.33
N GLU A 714 0.13 -10.59 39.14
CA GLU A 714 -0.20 -11.40 40.31
C GLU A 714 -1.07 -10.67 41.36
N LEU A 715 -0.78 -9.36 41.55
CA LEU A 715 -1.55 -8.51 42.44
C LEU A 715 -2.93 -8.20 41.83
N THR A 716 -3.00 -7.99 40.51
CA THR A 716 -4.27 -7.78 39.83
C THR A 716 -5.18 -8.99 39.99
N ASP A 717 -4.67 -10.19 39.77
CA ASP A 717 -5.42 -11.44 39.95
C ASP A 717 -5.86 -11.66 41.39
N TYR A 718 -5.04 -11.25 42.35
CA TYR A 718 -5.39 -11.29 43.75
C TYR A 718 -6.60 -10.39 44.06
N PHE A 719 -6.58 -9.16 43.58
CA PHE A 719 -7.69 -8.22 43.79
C PHE A 719 -8.93 -8.57 42.98
N ILE A 720 -8.82 -9.12 41.77
CA ILE A 720 -9.96 -9.59 40.98
C ILE A 720 -10.78 -10.63 41.78
N ARG A 721 -10.11 -11.63 42.39
CA ARG A 721 -10.78 -12.65 43.21
C ARG A 721 -11.53 -12.04 44.41
N ARG A 722 -10.99 -10.99 45.01
CA ARG A 722 -11.62 -10.30 46.15
C ARG A 722 -12.71 -9.34 45.77
N LEU A 723 -12.77 -8.96 44.47
CA LEU A 723 -13.82 -8.14 43.89
C LEU A 723 -14.94 -8.99 43.24
N GLU A 724 -14.88 -10.31 43.36
CA GLU A 724 -15.96 -11.17 42.87
C GLU A 724 -17.26 -10.81 43.54
N GLY A 725 -18.31 -10.53 42.72
CA GLY A 725 -19.59 -10.11 43.20
C GLY A 725 -19.79 -8.61 43.44
N VAL A 726 -18.74 -7.79 43.44
CA VAL A 726 -18.82 -6.32 43.50
C VAL A 726 -19.44 -5.79 42.22
N ARG A 727 -20.50 -4.93 42.35
CA ARG A 727 -21.29 -4.42 41.24
C ARG A 727 -21.30 -2.90 41.12
N SER A 728 -20.66 -2.21 42.06
CA SER A 728 -20.56 -0.74 42.05
C SER A 728 -19.25 -0.24 42.63
N TYR A 729 -18.91 1.01 42.33
CA TYR A 729 -17.74 1.68 42.92
C TYR A 729 -17.96 1.90 44.43
N SER A 730 -19.17 2.14 44.85
CA SER A 730 -19.53 2.23 46.28
C SER A 730 -19.25 0.90 47.02
N GLU A 731 -19.64 -0.24 46.47
CA GLU A 731 -19.32 -1.56 47.02
C GLU A 731 -17.82 -1.83 47.02
N PHE A 732 -17.07 -1.41 45.96
CA PHE A 732 -15.62 -1.45 45.94
C PHE A 732 -14.99 -0.68 47.09
N MET A 733 -15.51 0.51 47.43
CA MET A 733 -14.97 1.32 48.52
C MET A 733 -15.16 0.65 49.88
N ASP A 734 -16.19 -0.18 50.03
CA ASP A 734 -16.54 -0.93 51.26
C ASP A 734 -15.88 -2.29 51.32
N ALA A 735 -15.39 -2.82 50.19
CA ALA A 735 -14.76 -4.15 50.10
C ALA A 735 -13.51 -4.28 50.98
N ASP A 736 -13.29 -5.50 51.50
CA ASP A 736 -12.05 -5.81 52.23
C ASP A 736 -10.93 -6.16 51.22
N LEU A 737 -10.10 -5.21 50.91
CA LEU A 737 -9.00 -5.30 49.96
C LEU A 737 -7.64 -5.17 50.66
N GLU A 738 -7.55 -5.45 51.95
CA GLU A 738 -6.24 -5.52 52.59
C GLU A 738 -5.45 -6.70 52.03
N LEU A 739 -4.18 -6.44 51.64
CA LEU A 739 -3.30 -7.48 51.13
C LEU A 739 -2.90 -8.41 52.27
N ASP A 740 -3.26 -9.69 52.17
CA ASP A 740 -2.78 -10.71 53.10
C ASP A 740 -1.37 -11.15 52.67
N ALA A 741 -0.36 -10.68 53.40
CA ALA A 741 1.02 -10.99 53.10
C ALA A 741 1.37 -12.48 53.30
N ASP A 742 0.57 -13.24 54.09
CA ASP A 742 0.84 -14.66 54.30
C ASP A 742 0.55 -15.50 53.06
N GLU A 743 -0.28 -15.02 52.09
CA GLU A 743 -0.47 -15.68 50.80
C GLU A 743 0.77 -15.60 49.89
N TRP A 744 1.69 -14.65 50.11
CA TRP A 744 2.94 -14.51 49.35
C TRP A 744 4.13 -15.14 50.04
N ALA A 745 4.22 -14.98 51.35
CA ALA A 745 5.28 -15.57 52.16
C ALA A 745 4.82 -15.75 53.61
N PRO A 746 5.00 -16.92 54.22
CA PRO A 746 4.65 -17.15 55.61
C PRO A 746 5.32 -16.16 56.56
N ARG A 747 4.64 -15.76 57.62
CA ARG A 747 5.13 -14.77 58.57
C ARG A 747 6.51 -15.08 59.17
N ALA A 748 6.79 -16.33 59.44
CA ALA A 748 8.09 -16.78 59.97
C ALA A 748 9.22 -16.52 58.96
N GLU A 749 8.95 -16.81 57.68
CA GLU A 749 9.88 -16.63 56.58
C GLU A 749 10.09 -15.12 56.27
N ARG A 750 9.02 -14.33 56.27
CA ARG A 750 9.13 -12.87 56.11
C ARG A 750 10.03 -12.28 57.21
N LYS A 751 9.81 -12.69 58.48
CA LYS A 751 10.65 -12.23 59.61
C LYS A 751 12.11 -12.63 59.43
N ARG A 752 12.40 -13.83 58.99
CA ARG A 752 13.74 -14.34 58.70
C ARG A 752 14.43 -13.51 57.59
N LEU A 753 13.73 -13.35 56.45
CA LEU A 753 14.28 -12.63 55.29
C LEU A 753 14.48 -11.13 55.54
N MET A 754 13.56 -10.50 56.26
CA MET A 754 13.71 -9.09 56.62
C MET A 754 14.76 -8.83 57.72
N ALA A 755 15.18 -9.90 58.48
CA ALA A 755 16.29 -9.81 59.42
C ALA A 755 17.68 -9.88 58.74
N LEU A 756 17.72 -10.25 57.41
CA LEU A 756 18.99 -10.19 56.67
C LEU A 756 19.54 -8.78 56.63
N PRO A 757 20.86 -8.58 56.69
CA PRO A 757 21.48 -7.24 56.74
C PRO A 757 21.18 -6.44 55.49
N SER A 758 20.87 -5.18 55.68
CA SER A 758 20.67 -4.23 54.55
C SER A 758 21.94 -3.43 54.22
N THR A 759 22.94 -3.52 55.10
CA THR A 759 24.24 -2.87 54.92
C THR A 759 25.33 -3.86 55.36
N ILE A 760 26.53 -3.62 54.86
CA ILE A 760 27.75 -4.31 55.24
C ILE A 760 28.76 -3.28 55.73
N GLU A 761 29.39 -3.55 56.86
CA GLU A 761 30.48 -2.69 57.39
C GLU A 761 31.80 -3.14 56.75
N LEU A 762 32.46 -2.23 56.06
CA LEU A 762 33.77 -2.44 55.42
C LEU A 762 34.65 -1.25 55.74
N GLU A 763 35.80 -1.49 56.24
CA GLU A 763 36.80 -0.45 56.67
C GLU A 763 36.22 0.66 57.58
N GLY A 764 35.25 0.30 58.44
CA GLY A 764 34.63 1.22 59.41
C GLY A 764 33.49 2.09 58.82
N ASP A 765 33.15 1.90 57.61
CA ASP A 765 32.01 2.54 56.94
C ASP A 765 30.92 1.52 56.52
N GLU A 766 29.63 1.95 56.55
CA GLU A 766 28.51 1.08 56.14
C GLU A 766 28.18 1.29 54.63
N TYR A 767 28.08 0.17 53.89
CA TYR A 767 27.71 0.12 52.49
C TYR A 767 26.42 -0.66 52.25
N PRO A 768 25.55 -0.21 51.35
CA PRO A 768 24.30 -0.90 51.11
C PRO A 768 24.51 -2.25 50.42
N LEU A 769 23.65 -3.21 50.79
CA LEU A 769 23.54 -4.54 50.19
C LEU A 769 22.26 -4.64 49.34
N ASP A 770 22.43 -5.11 48.11
CA ASP A 770 21.34 -5.41 47.20
C ASP A 770 21.23 -6.90 46.98
N TYR A 771 20.06 -7.47 47.28
CA TYR A 771 19.74 -8.90 47.05
C TYR A 771 19.18 -9.10 45.67
N ALA A 772 19.67 -10.08 44.93
CA ALA A 772 19.26 -10.35 43.55
C ALA A 772 19.35 -11.86 43.21
N MET A 773 18.74 -12.23 42.09
CA MET A 773 19.02 -13.47 41.37
C MET A 773 19.93 -13.15 40.18
N GLU A 774 21.00 -13.88 40.05
CA GLU A 774 21.93 -13.79 38.93
C GLU A 774 22.37 -15.20 38.53
N ASP A 775 22.23 -15.48 37.23
CA ASP A 775 22.57 -16.80 36.66
C ASP A 775 21.89 -17.99 37.35
N GLY A 776 20.68 -17.77 37.91
CA GLY A 776 19.90 -18.81 38.62
C GLY A 776 20.34 -18.98 40.07
N GLU A 777 21.26 -18.19 40.58
CA GLU A 777 21.76 -18.23 41.96
C GLU A 777 21.33 -17.01 42.76
N ALA A 778 20.93 -17.22 44.04
CA ALA A 778 20.61 -16.12 44.94
C ALA A 778 21.91 -15.48 45.44
N VAL A 779 22.11 -14.20 45.16
CA VAL A 779 23.33 -13.45 45.49
C VAL A 779 23.03 -12.22 46.30
N VAL A 780 24.06 -11.71 46.98
CA VAL A 780 24.02 -10.38 47.62
C VAL A 780 25.12 -9.50 47.02
N ARG A 781 24.81 -8.28 46.65
CA ARG A 781 25.77 -7.32 46.08
C ARG A 781 26.08 -6.19 47.06
N ALA A 782 27.35 -6.03 47.37
CA ALA A 782 27.80 -4.82 48.07
C ALA A 782 28.09 -3.70 47.07
N ARG A 783 27.52 -2.54 47.33
CA ARG A 783 27.73 -1.35 46.51
C ARG A 783 28.75 -0.40 47.14
N ILE A 784 29.94 -0.37 46.57
CA ILE A 784 31.08 0.35 47.12
C ILE A 784 31.68 1.34 46.11
N PRO A 785 32.29 2.46 46.59
CA PRO A 785 33.11 3.32 45.74
C PRO A 785 34.43 2.62 45.36
N GLU A 786 34.95 2.92 44.13
CA GLU A 786 36.23 2.39 43.63
C GLU A 786 37.39 2.58 44.62
N LYS A 787 37.41 3.69 45.42
CA LYS A 787 38.41 3.94 46.43
C LYS A 787 38.46 2.84 47.51
N VAL A 788 37.31 2.36 47.94
CA VAL A 788 37.17 1.31 48.97
C VAL A 788 37.64 -0.03 48.46
N LEU A 789 37.37 -0.36 47.23
CA LEU A 789 37.76 -1.62 46.57
C LEU A 789 39.25 -1.92 46.74
N TRP A 790 40.11 -0.89 46.65
CA TRP A 790 41.55 -1.07 46.75
C TRP A 790 42.07 -1.22 48.19
N GLN A 791 41.22 -0.97 49.19
CA GLN A 791 41.54 -1.07 50.61
C GLN A 791 41.10 -2.41 51.22
N LEU A 792 40.13 -3.12 50.57
CA LEU A 792 39.56 -4.37 51.09
C LEU A 792 40.58 -5.50 51.06
N ASP A 793 40.53 -6.36 52.09
CA ASP A 793 41.25 -7.63 52.18
C ASP A 793 40.23 -8.77 52.17
N GLU A 794 40.40 -9.76 51.30
CA GLU A 794 39.49 -10.91 51.17
C GLU A 794 39.32 -11.70 52.50
N ASN A 795 40.35 -11.76 53.29
CA ASN A 795 40.35 -12.44 54.60
C ASN A 795 39.55 -11.70 55.71
N GLN A 796 39.14 -10.47 55.44
CA GLN A 796 38.38 -9.62 56.37
C GLN A 796 36.90 -9.48 55.95
N LEU A 797 36.49 -10.10 54.81
CA LEU A 797 35.12 -10.04 54.39
C LEU A 797 34.25 -10.89 55.36
N PRO A 798 33.05 -10.38 55.72
CA PRO A 798 32.13 -11.13 56.56
C PRO A 798 31.55 -12.31 55.78
N ASP A 799 31.34 -13.41 56.49
CA ASP A 799 30.67 -14.61 55.93
C ASP A 799 29.18 -14.29 55.73
N MET A 800 28.72 -14.45 54.47
CA MET A 800 27.34 -14.15 54.08
C MET A 800 26.62 -15.49 53.84
N ASP A 801 25.29 -15.50 54.00
CA ASP A 801 24.44 -16.68 53.74
C ASP A 801 24.39 -17.09 52.27
N ARG A 802 24.97 -16.29 51.40
CA ARG A 802 25.02 -16.47 49.96
C ARG A 802 26.23 -15.76 49.34
N PRO A 803 26.61 -16.01 48.07
CA PRO A 803 27.75 -15.39 47.42
C PRO A 803 27.65 -13.88 47.45
N LEU A 804 28.72 -13.23 47.92
CA LEU A 804 28.88 -11.79 47.93
C LEU A 804 29.47 -11.35 46.57
N ARG A 805 28.73 -10.53 45.83
CA ARG A 805 29.14 -9.92 44.57
C ARG A 805 29.33 -8.40 44.73
N TRP A 806 29.94 -7.78 43.75
CA TRP A 806 30.35 -6.41 43.87
C TRP A 806 29.73 -5.49 42.82
N THR A 807 29.30 -4.30 43.24
CA THR A 807 28.98 -3.19 42.38
C THR A 807 29.89 -2.03 42.72
N VAL A 808 30.88 -1.76 41.88
CA VAL A 808 31.92 -0.74 42.16
C VAL A 808 31.58 0.53 41.40
N LEU A 809 31.36 1.62 42.15
CA LEU A 809 30.99 2.91 41.57
C LEU A 809 32.24 3.63 41.05
N ARG A 810 32.24 3.93 39.74
CA ARG A 810 33.28 4.69 39.01
C ARG A 810 32.78 6.11 38.68
N GLY A 811 32.59 6.92 39.68
CA GLY A 811 32.07 8.27 39.57
C GLY A 811 30.61 8.40 39.98
N LYS A 812 29.87 9.37 39.40
CA LYS A 812 28.50 9.68 39.83
C LYS A 812 27.40 8.88 39.17
N ARG A 813 27.68 8.24 38.05
CA ARG A 813 26.65 7.59 37.22
C ARG A 813 27.08 6.27 36.58
N GLU A 814 28.30 5.83 36.80
CA GLU A 814 28.84 4.63 36.17
C GLU A 814 29.26 3.62 37.25
N ALA A 815 29.04 2.35 37.00
CA ALA A 815 29.47 1.28 37.90
C ALA A 815 29.94 0.06 37.07
N ILE A 816 30.76 -0.79 37.74
CA ILE A 816 31.17 -2.10 37.24
C ILE A 816 30.50 -3.14 38.11
N ARG A 817 30.05 -4.23 37.55
CA ARG A 817 29.58 -5.41 38.27
C ARG A 817 30.63 -6.52 38.19
N ALA A 818 30.93 -7.17 39.27
CA ALA A 818 31.87 -8.26 39.34
C ALA A 818 31.35 -9.39 40.28
N ALA A 819 31.73 -10.62 40.01
CA ALA A 819 31.36 -11.79 40.78
C ALA A 819 32.30 -12.01 42.00
N SER A 820 33.55 -11.55 41.90
CA SER A 820 34.54 -11.66 42.98
C SER A 820 35.25 -10.32 43.20
N LEU A 821 35.99 -10.22 44.33
CA LEU A 821 36.80 -9.03 44.62
C LEU A 821 38.00 -8.93 43.64
N GLU A 822 38.56 -10.08 43.24
CA GLU A 822 39.64 -10.15 42.27
C GLU A 822 39.19 -9.61 40.91
N GLU A 823 38.05 -10.10 40.38
CA GLU A 823 37.44 -9.62 39.15
C GLU A 823 37.11 -8.12 39.24
N ALA A 824 36.57 -7.66 40.36
CA ALA A 824 36.28 -6.25 40.59
C ALA A 824 37.53 -5.35 40.47
N ARG A 825 38.67 -5.82 40.99
CA ARG A 825 39.94 -5.13 40.88
C ARG A 825 40.52 -5.15 39.47
N GLU A 826 40.42 -6.30 38.81
CA GLU A 826 40.83 -6.43 37.41
C GLU A 826 40.05 -5.46 36.51
N LEU A 827 38.74 -5.49 36.57
CA LEU A 827 37.87 -4.59 35.79
C LEU A 827 38.12 -3.09 36.19
N ALA A 828 38.30 -2.80 37.47
CA ALA A 828 38.56 -1.45 37.91
C ALA A 828 39.92 -0.92 37.42
N SER A 829 40.90 -1.78 37.14
CA SER A 829 42.22 -1.41 36.63
C SER A 829 42.17 -1.01 35.14
N ARG A 830 41.16 -1.44 34.38
CA ARG A 830 41.04 -1.22 32.94
C ARG A 830 40.52 0.21 32.64
N PRO A 831 40.92 0.77 31.48
CA PRO A 831 40.46 2.11 31.07
C PRO A 831 38.92 2.14 30.87
N ARG A 832 38.26 3.22 31.26
CA ARG A 832 36.79 3.38 31.13
C ARG A 832 36.29 3.26 29.68
N ALA A 833 37.09 3.72 28.72
CA ALA A 833 36.73 3.66 27.32
C ALA A 833 36.63 2.22 26.81
N GLU A 834 37.54 1.36 27.26
CA GLU A 834 37.55 -0.07 26.94
C GLU A 834 36.34 -0.81 27.54
N LEU A 835 36.11 -0.63 28.84
CA LEU A 835 34.95 -1.20 29.53
C LEU A 835 33.61 -0.78 28.92
N ARG A 836 33.52 0.47 28.42
CA ARG A 836 32.31 0.97 27.76
C ARG A 836 32.12 0.31 26.40
N SER A 837 33.18 0.08 25.63
CA SER A 837 33.10 -0.60 24.33
C SER A 837 32.73 -2.10 24.46
N GLU A 838 33.02 -2.72 25.58
CA GLU A 838 32.69 -4.10 25.92
C GLU A 838 31.33 -4.24 26.63
N GLY A 839 30.66 -3.12 26.97
CA GLY A 839 29.39 -3.15 27.69
C GLY A 839 29.47 -3.49 29.17
N LEU A 840 30.69 -3.49 29.75
CA LEU A 840 30.97 -3.82 31.16
C LEU A 840 30.80 -2.63 32.10
N LEU A 841 30.72 -1.43 31.57
CA LEU A 841 30.44 -0.21 32.33
C LEU A 841 28.95 0.13 32.20
N ILE A 842 28.21 -0.01 33.31
CA ILE A 842 26.76 0.24 33.37
C ILE A 842 26.45 1.64 33.90
N GLU A 843 25.34 2.23 33.36
CA GLU A 843 24.82 3.46 33.96
C GLU A 843 23.97 3.14 35.20
N GLU A 844 24.33 3.69 36.33
CA GLU A 844 23.53 3.58 37.54
C GLU A 844 22.73 4.86 37.78
N PRO A 845 21.41 4.75 38.05
CA PRO A 845 20.60 5.90 38.40
C PRO A 845 21.10 6.52 39.70
N SER A 846 21.28 7.84 39.70
CA SER A 846 21.72 8.58 40.90
C SER A 846 20.74 8.40 42.06
N SER A 847 21.07 7.53 43.04
CA SER A 847 20.29 7.39 44.27
C SER A 847 20.45 8.64 45.12
N ARG A 848 19.45 9.51 45.09
CA ARG A 848 19.24 10.50 46.14
C ARG A 848 18.53 9.84 47.30
N THR A 849 19.28 9.19 48.19
CA THR A 849 18.87 8.90 49.58
C THR A 849 20.11 8.91 50.44
N GLY A 850 20.53 10.07 50.83
CA GLY A 850 21.39 10.26 52.04
C GLY A 850 20.50 10.48 53.27
N PRO A 851 20.92 10.09 54.46
CA PRO A 851 20.11 10.13 55.65
C PRO A 851 19.71 11.55 56.03
N SER A 852 18.47 11.72 56.46
CA SER A 852 17.87 12.94 56.92
C SER A 852 18.53 13.43 58.21
N GLY A 853 19.47 14.38 58.12
CA GLY A 853 19.97 15.15 59.24
C GLY A 853 19.12 16.41 59.48
N ALA A 854 18.51 16.43 60.65
CA ALA A 854 18.06 17.56 61.45
C ALA A 854 17.64 18.88 60.79
N ARG A 855 16.40 19.21 60.99
CA ARG A 855 15.77 20.53 60.83
C ARG A 855 16.59 21.64 61.50
N LYS A 856 16.93 22.70 60.75
CA LYS A 856 17.11 24.06 61.31
C LYS A 856 16.19 25.03 60.59
N GLY A 857 15.45 25.74 61.40
CA GLY A 857 14.37 26.64 61.03
C GLY A 857 14.82 27.92 60.29
N PRO A 858 13.89 28.80 59.98
CA PRO A 858 14.04 29.84 58.95
C PRO A 858 14.78 31.11 59.50
N ARG A 859 15.71 31.65 58.71
CA ARG A 859 16.18 33.00 58.89
C ARG A 859 15.64 33.94 57.82
N LYS A 860 15.00 35.02 58.33
CA LYS A 860 14.50 36.17 57.60
C LYS A 860 15.62 37.04 57.03
N GLY A 861 15.41 37.47 55.81
CA GLY A 861 15.61 38.81 55.28
C GLY A 861 16.99 39.44 55.21
N VAL A 862 17.29 39.94 54.03
CA VAL A 862 17.67 41.36 53.87
C VAL A 862 17.79 41.64 52.34
N LYS A 863 17.17 42.74 51.92
CA LYS A 863 17.27 43.36 50.58
C LYS A 863 18.63 44.03 50.41
N SER A 864 19.20 44.02 49.22
CA SER A 864 19.92 45.22 48.73
C SER A 864 19.97 45.27 47.19
N LYS A 865 19.86 46.52 46.75
CA LYS A 865 19.77 47.05 45.36
C LYS A 865 21.17 47.06 44.70
N GLY A 866 21.12 47.07 43.34
CA GLY A 866 22.17 47.79 42.59
C GLY A 866 22.38 47.24 41.17
N ARG A 867 21.76 47.90 40.24
CA ARG A 867 22.24 48.63 39.04
C ARG A 867 23.31 47.99 38.13
N GLY A 868 22.95 47.89 36.85
CA GLY A 868 23.82 48.30 35.74
C GLY A 868 23.72 47.43 34.48
N LYS A 869 22.94 47.90 33.51
CA LYS A 869 23.23 48.13 32.06
C LYS A 869 24.32 47.25 31.39
N LYS A 870 24.08 46.59 30.22
CA LYS A 870 23.71 47.06 28.88
C LYS A 870 23.66 45.87 27.91
N GLU A 871 22.69 45.88 27.02
CA GLU A 871 22.71 45.63 25.56
C GLU A 871 23.55 44.44 25.02
N SER A 872 23.01 43.53 24.16
CA SER A 872 22.42 43.72 22.84
C SER A 872 21.82 42.44 22.25
N GLU A 873 20.69 42.56 21.66
CA GLU A 873 20.21 42.04 20.35
C GLU A 873 20.33 40.57 19.95
N GLY A 874 19.17 40.03 19.58
CA GLY A 874 19.06 38.97 18.57
C GLY A 874 17.81 38.10 18.66
N ARG A 875 16.71 38.61 18.14
CA ARG A 875 15.53 37.97 17.50
C ARG A 875 15.55 36.44 17.40
N SER A 876 14.46 35.70 17.64
CA SER A 876 13.19 35.79 16.94
C SER A 876 12.11 34.91 17.59
N GLU A 877 10.92 35.43 17.46
CA GLU A 877 9.61 35.01 17.86
C GLU A 877 9.15 33.61 17.42
N SER A 878 8.31 32.95 18.22
CA SER A 878 6.88 32.85 17.83
C SER A 878 6.05 32.26 18.97
N ARG A 879 5.07 33.03 19.39
CA ARG A 879 3.98 32.57 20.27
C ARG A 879 2.66 32.60 19.46
N GLY A 880 2.01 31.47 19.33
CA GLY A 880 0.61 31.41 18.92
C GLY A 880 -0.31 31.53 20.13
N SER A 881 -1.23 32.49 20.12
CA SER A 881 -2.26 32.73 21.13
C SER A 881 -3.61 32.25 20.63
N ARG A 882 -4.29 31.42 21.42
CA ARG A 882 -5.71 31.09 21.29
C ARG A 882 -6.55 32.33 21.60
N ARG A 883 -7.52 32.60 20.72
CA ARG A 883 -8.60 33.56 21.02
C ARG A 883 -9.95 32.94 20.69
N ARG A 884 -10.75 32.71 21.76
CA ARG A 884 -12.18 32.44 21.71
C ARG A 884 -12.93 33.69 21.25
N GLN A 885 -13.85 33.58 20.30
CA GLN A 885 -14.85 34.62 20.04
C GLN A 885 -16.24 34.12 20.40
N ARG A 886 -16.90 34.93 21.25
CA ARG A 886 -18.30 34.83 21.58
C ARG A 886 -19.12 35.54 20.51
N HIS A 887 -20.21 34.89 20.06
CA HIS A 887 -21.29 35.53 19.29
C HIS A 887 -22.03 36.59 20.10
N LYS A 888 -22.30 37.73 19.49
CA LYS A 888 -23.39 38.63 19.82
C LYS A 888 -24.13 39.03 18.53
N LYS A 889 -25.45 38.78 18.55
CA LYS A 889 -26.45 39.21 17.58
C LYS A 889 -26.65 40.72 17.54
N ARG A 890 -26.93 41.25 16.35
CA ARG A 890 -27.85 42.37 15.94
C ARG A 890 -27.64 42.53 14.43
N GLY A 891 -28.58 42.47 13.51
CA GLY A 891 -29.91 43.05 13.48
C GLY A 891 -29.92 44.26 12.55
N GLY A 892 -30.50 44.12 11.31
CA GLY A 892 -31.10 45.25 10.63
C GLY A 892 -30.57 45.54 9.21
N ARG A 893 -31.43 45.25 8.23
CA ARG A 893 -31.81 46.02 7.01
C ARG A 893 -30.66 46.69 6.19
N ASP A 894 -30.45 46.32 4.93
CA ASP A 894 -31.21 46.66 3.71
C ASP A 894 -30.85 45.69 2.58
#